data_4f776aa40fef01018624c32425ee5530
#
_entry.id   4f776aa40fef01018624c32425ee5530
#
_cell.length_a   1.000
_cell.length_b   1.000
_cell.length_c   1.000
_cell.angle_alpha   90.00
_cell.angle_beta   90.00
_cell.angle_gamma   90.00
#
_symmetry.space_group_name_H-M   'P 1'
#
loop_
_entity.id
_entity.type
_entity.pdbx_description
1 polymer ?
#
loop_
_entity_poly.entity_id
_entity_poly.type
_entity_poly.pdbx_seq_one_letter_code
_entity_poly.pdbx_strand_id
1 'polypeptide(L)'
;MKKNITCYFPYIDENLSCKIITELSQCQNVNHIYFLSAAETDKTLAPNSSIIKVGSIEDTDTWNTLVKLNNTDYILICTQAREIELGYMALQRMIDYLETSNAAMAYADRYQIKEGRREAHPVCDYQMGSVRDDFDFGPLLMFRSDFLKSALCTLNSSKESYRNSAVYAIRLELSRFYTLTHIREYLYTEKENDMRLSGQKQFDYVDPRNRQVQIEREVAFTRYLKRIGALLTPVKSRIDLNEGCFEFEASVIIPVYNRVRTVNDAIGSALSQKADFKYNIIVIDNHSTDGTTEAIEQYKDNPSVIHIIPERTDLGIGGCWNLGVNHPQCGRFAVQLDSDDLYSSPDTLQKIVDKFRQEQCAMVIGTYQMTNFSLEPIPPGVIDHKEWTGDNGHNNALRINGLGAPRAFFTPLLREIRVPNTSYGEDYALGLAISRRFPIGRIYDVLYLCRRWEGNSDAALSIEKTNRNNDYKDSLRTLEIAKRKELNGIMFHKPTLDDFITDNRSTWPLLNQNIKEAQTKYENGQCFLKSVGNYYVHILPYREKSTLAKTDKASIEKRPCFLCLDNKPKEQQNIEAWFDEEFSIRLNPYPIMRKHFTISSVKHQPQVLADKTARQLPGRILRWMNNGFKQTDMTVFYNGAQCGASAPDHFHLQAASTENIPLIESPWVEWIKNTTPVAQAVTPDGSVCKSYSISQYACPVQAFVTEGGSYETSPELVDQYLSTLPLHEGEAEPRYNMMAWYDESVQLYYQVYIPRGKHRPDCYYATDDSQMLISPGVIDMAGHIVCIRRTDFTRLDDASIIERILKETGSQPLS
;
A
#
# COMPACT_ATOMS: atom_id res chain seq x y z
N MET A 1 8.04 -24.23 15.63
CA MET A 1 8.82 -24.77 14.50
C MET A 1 10.08 -23.95 14.28
N LYS A 2 11.18 -24.56 13.79
CA LYS A 2 12.34 -23.78 13.32
C LYS A 2 11.87 -23.04 12.06
N LYS A 3 11.91 -21.72 12.08
CA LYS A 3 11.57 -20.89 10.93
C LYS A 3 12.77 -20.85 10.00
N ASN A 4 12.62 -21.32 8.77
CA ASN A 4 13.71 -21.53 7.83
C ASN A 4 13.88 -20.37 6.88
N ILE A 5 15.13 -20.09 6.50
CA ILE A 5 15.52 -18.99 5.60
C ILE A 5 16.21 -19.58 4.37
N THR A 6 15.83 -19.11 3.19
CA THR A 6 16.62 -19.24 1.97
C THR A 6 17.36 -17.93 1.70
N CYS A 7 18.67 -18.00 1.48
CA CYS A 7 19.53 -16.83 1.30
C CYS A 7 19.94 -16.66 -0.17
N TYR A 8 19.91 -15.43 -0.67
CA TYR A 8 20.31 -15.07 -2.04
C TYR A 8 21.34 -13.95 -2.01
N PHE A 9 22.53 -14.21 -2.55
CA PHE A 9 23.66 -13.27 -2.62
C PHE A 9 24.20 -13.16 -4.04
N PRO A 10 24.64 -11.99 -4.51
CA PRO A 10 25.36 -11.89 -5.76
C PRO A 10 26.65 -12.72 -5.74
N TYR A 11 26.93 -13.47 -6.80
CA TYR A 11 28.21 -14.15 -6.97
C TYR A 11 29.26 -13.13 -7.43
N ILE A 12 30.26 -12.86 -6.59
CA ILE A 12 31.36 -11.95 -6.89
C ILE A 12 32.59 -12.79 -7.26
N ASP A 13 33.06 -13.57 -6.30
CA ASP A 13 34.14 -14.53 -6.46
C ASP A 13 33.98 -15.70 -5.46
N GLU A 14 34.86 -16.70 -5.60
CA GLU A 14 34.81 -17.90 -4.77
C GLU A 14 35.21 -17.62 -3.33
N ASN A 15 36.18 -16.73 -3.09
CA ASN A 15 36.67 -16.42 -1.76
C ASN A 15 35.59 -15.73 -0.90
N LEU A 16 34.92 -14.71 -1.46
CA LEU A 16 33.83 -14.03 -0.78
C LEU A 16 32.63 -14.95 -0.58
N SER A 17 32.32 -15.80 -1.57
CA SER A 17 31.22 -16.78 -1.44
C SER A 17 31.50 -17.78 -0.32
N CYS A 18 32.72 -18.28 -0.18
CA CYS A 18 33.14 -19.15 0.94
C CYS A 18 33.05 -18.46 2.30
N LYS A 19 33.37 -17.16 2.41
CA LYS A 19 33.18 -16.40 3.65
C LYS A 19 31.70 -16.32 4.03
N ILE A 20 30.83 -15.96 3.08
CA ILE A 20 29.37 -15.88 3.29
C ILE A 20 28.80 -17.24 3.71
N ILE A 21 29.22 -18.33 3.07
CA ILE A 21 28.79 -19.70 3.44
C ILE A 21 29.23 -20.01 4.87
N THR A 22 30.46 -19.73 5.25
CA THR A 22 31.00 -20.00 6.57
C THR A 22 30.21 -19.25 7.65
N GLU A 23 29.87 -18.00 7.42
CA GLU A 23 29.12 -17.16 8.34
C GLU A 23 27.67 -17.64 8.47
N LEU A 24 26.97 -17.86 7.35
CA LEU A 24 25.57 -18.29 7.32
C LEU A 24 25.39 -19.73 7.83
N SER A 25 26.39 -20.59 7.66
CA SER A 25 26.35 -21.99 8.17
C SER A 25 26.34 -22.05 9.71
N GLN A 26 26.77 -21.00 10.40
CA GLN A 26 26.66 -20.89 11.86
C GLN A 26 25.22 -20.56 12.32
N CYS A 27 24.35 -20.11 11.43
CA CYS A 27 22.98 -19.75 11.71
C CYS A 27 22.06 -20.97 11.54
N GLN A 28 21.43 -21.42 12.65
CA GLN A 28 20.64 -22.66 12.68
C GLN A 28 19.40 -22.67 11.77
N ASN A 29 18.98 -21.49 11.31
CA ASN A 29 17.74 -21.30 10.53
C ASN A 29 17.98 -21.21 9.00
N VAL A 30 19.24 -21.21 8.54
CA VAL A 30 19.56 -21.14 7.11
C VAL A 30 19.42 -22.53 6.49
N ASN A 31 18.55 -22.64 5.49
CA ASN A 31 18.25 -23.90 4.80
C ASN A 31 19.15 -24.06 3.55
N HIS A 32 19.24 -23.02 2.70
CA HIS A 32 20.03 -23.04 1.48
C HIS A 32 20.55 -21.65 1.13
N ILE A 33 21.69 -21.58 0.44
CA ILE A 33 22.34 -20.35 0.00
C ILE A 33 22.48 -20.40 -1.52
N TYR A 34 21.80 -19.48 -2.23
CA TYR A 34 21.95 -19.31 -3.66
C TYR A 34 22.85 -18.12 -3.97
N PHE A 35 23.83 -18.31 -4.83
CA PHE A 35 24.64 -17.26 -5.41
C PHE A 35 24.14 -16.92 -6.81
N LEU A 36 23.84 -15.65 -7.04
CA LEU A 36 23.24 -15.14 -8.27
C LEU A 36 24.33 -14.73 -9.25
N SER A 37 24.38 -15.33 -10.42
CA SER A 37 25.38 -15.06 -11.47
C SER A 37 24.72 -14.79 -12.81
N ALA A 38 25.24 -13.83 -13.58
CA ALA A 38 24.82 -13.61 -14.97
C ALA A 38 25.37 -14.67 -15.94
N ALA A 39 26.47 -15.31 -15.59
CA ALA A 39 27.10 -16.37 -16.36
C ALA A 39 26.76 -17.75 -15.81
N GLU A 40 26.71 -18.73 -16.67
CA GLU A 40 26.62 -20.14 -16.30
C GLU A 40 27.93 -20.62 -15.69
N THR A 41 27.85 -21.37 -14.57
CA THR A 41 29.04 -21.95 -13.93
C THR A 41 28.68 -23.27 -13.26
N ASP A 42 29.52 -24.26 -13.49
CA ASP A 42 29.40 -25.61 -12.92
C ASP A 42 30.10 -25.76 -11.54
N LYS A 43 30.52 -24.67 -10.94
CA LYS A 43 31.20 -24.66 -9.63
C LYS A 43 30.27 -25.05 -8.51
N THR A 44 30.63 -26.04 -7.73
CA THR A 44 29.99 -26.40 -6.46
C THR A 44 30.84 -25.83 -5.32
N LEU A 45 30.23 -24.97 -4.49
CA LEU A 45 30.91 -24.29 -3.38
C LEU A 45 30.81 -25.08 -2.07
N ALA A 46 29.60 -25.56 -1.72
CA ALA A 46 29.34 -26.35 -0.52
C ALA A 46 28.00 -27.12 -0.68
N PRO A 47 27.73 -28.19 0.13
CA PRO A 47 26.54 -29.03 -0.03
C PRO A 47 25.20 -28.28 0.11
N ASN A 48 25.15 -27.22 0.92
CA ASN A 48 23.95 -26.40 1.15
C ASN A 48 24.00 -25.08 0.35
N SER A 49 24.77 -25.02 -0.72
CA SER A 49 24.88 -23.83 -1.56
C SER A 49 24.86 -24.19 -3.05
N SER A 50 24.38 -23.23 -3.87
CA SER A 50 24.33 -23.39 -5.33
C SER A 50 24.55 -22.05 -6.02
N ILE A 51 25.19 -22.07 -7.20
CA ILE A 51 25.24 -20.90 -8.06
C ILE A 51 24.13 -21.06 -9.11
N ILE A 52 23.31 -20.04 -9.27
CA ILE A 52 22.23 -20.04 -10.25
C ILE A 52 22.40 -18.90 -11.25
N LYS A 53 22.12 -19.22 -12.51
CA LYS A 53 22.13 -18.22 -13.58
C LYS A 53 20.83 -17.44 -13.57
N VAL A 54 20.93 -16.14 -13.35
CA VAL A 54 19.82 -15.19 -13.38
C VAL A 54 20.24 -13.88 -14.04
N GLY A 55 19.27 -13.05 -14.39
CA GLY A 55 19.50 -11.67 -14.80
C GLY A 55 19.89 -10.75 -13.65
N SER A 56 19.67 -9.46 -13.86
CA SER A 56 19.81 -8.48 -12.78
C SER A 56 18.78 -8.71 -11.67
N ILE A 57 19.12 -8.35 -10.44
CA ILE A 57 18.16 -8.28 -9.33
C ILE A 57 17.05 -7.24 -9.59
N GLU A 58 17.29 -6.30 -10.48
CA GLU A 58 16.29 -5.32 -10.93
C GLU A 58 15.35 -5.87 -12.03
N ASP A 59 15.47 -7.16 -12.38
CA ASP A 59 14.61 -7.82 -13.36
C ASP A 59 13.55 -8.69 -12.65
N THR A 60 12.28 -8.51 -13.02
CA THR A 60 11.14 -9.27 -12.49
C THR A 60 11.28 -10.77 -12.70
N ASP A 61 11.87 -11.22 -13.83
CA ASP A 61 12.06 -12.64 -14.11
C ASP A 61 13.07 -13.29 -13.13
N THR A 62 14.05 -12.52 -12.67
CA THR A 62 14.94 -12.95 -11.60
C THR A 62 14.12 -13.27 -10.34
N TRP A 63 13.27 -12.36 -9.86
CA TRP A 63 12.45 -12.58 -8.66
C TRP A 63 11.48 -13.75 -8.82
N ASN A 64 10.88 -13.92 -9.98
CA ASN A 64 10.04 -15.08 -10.28
C ASN A 64 10.82 -16.40 -10.13
N THR A 65 12.09 -16.40 -10.53
CA THR A 65 12.99 -17.56 -10.37
C THR A 65 13.32 -17.80 -8.90
N LEU A 66 13.67 -16.73 -8.14
CA LEU A 66 13.99 -16.85 -6.70
C LEU A 66 12.82 -17.42 -5.91
N VAL A 67 11.61 -16.92 -6.13
CA VAL A 67 10.41 -17.40 -5.43
C VAL A 67 10.03 -18.83 -5.83
N LYS A 68 10.26 -19.24 -7.07
CA LYS A 68 10.08 -20.63 -7.50
C LYS A 68 11.01 -21.61 -6.79
N LEU A 69 12.26 -21.20 -6.56
CA LEU A 69 13.27 -22.03 -5.88
C LEU A 69 13.08 -22.04 -4.36
N ASN A 70 12.33 -21.06 -3.83
CA ASN A 70 12.14 -20.92 -2.40
C ASN A 70 11.08 -21.87 -1.86
N ASN A 71 11.43 -22.61 -0.79
CA ASN A 71 10.55 -23.50 -0.03
C ASN A 71 10.58 -23.22 1.47
N THR A 72 11.01 -22.05 1.90
CA THR A 72 11.17 -21.64 3.29
C THR A 72 10.27 -20.46 3.65
N ASP A 73 10.11 -20.20 4.96
CA ASP A 73 9.22 -19.15 5.49
C ASP A 73 9.74 -17.74 5.16
N TYR A 74 11.09 -17.59 5.06
CA TYR A 74 11.75 -16.31 4.84
C TYR A 74 12.74 -16.38 3.69
N ILE A 75 12.88 -15.25 3.02
CA ILE A 75 13.91 -14.98 2.00
C ILE A 75 14.80 -13.87 2.52
N LEU A 76 16.10 -14.15 2.68
CA LEU A 76 17.13 -13.16 2.88
C LEU A 76 17.78 -12.86 1.54
N ILE A 77 17.85 -11.60 1.13
CA ILE A 77 18.48 -11.23 -0.12
C ILE A 77 19.46 -10.06 0.07
N CYS A 78 20.62 -10.19 -0.54
CA CYS A 78 21.55 -9.10 -0.75
C CYS A 78 21.34 -8.52 -2.16
N THR A 79 20.84 -7.29 -2.23
CA THR A 79 20.45 -6.63 -3.48
C THR A 79 21.61 -6.02 -4.25
N GLN A 80 22.82 -5.98 -3.66
CA GLN A 80 24.01 -5.36 -4.24
C GLN A 80 25.22 -6.27 -4.08
N ALA A 81 26.13 -6.22 -5.05
CA ALA A 81 27.39 -6.96 -5.01
C ALA A 81 28.37 -6.31 -4.01
N ARG A 82 28.20 -6.63 -2.73
CA ARG A 82 29.00 -6.07 -1.62
C ARG A 82 29.45 -7.16 -0.66
N GLU A 83 30.58 -6.92 0.01
CA GLU A 83 31.01 -7.73 1.15
C GLU A 83 30.15 -7.34 2.36
N ILE A 84 29.42 -8.32 2.90
CA ILE A 84 28.52 -8.18 4.05
C ILE A 84 29.06 -9.07 5.16
N GLU A 85 29.12 -8.53 6.38
CA GLU A 85 29.44 -9.25 7.61
C GLU A 85 28.25 -9.09 8.57
N LEU A 86 27.64 -10.21 9.00
CA LEU A 86 26.49 -10.20 9.88
C LEU A 86 26.88 -9.86 11.33
N GLY A 87 26.05 -9.06 11.98
CA GLY A 87 26.16 -8.78 13.40
C GLY A 87 25.61 -9.91 14.28
N TYR A 88 25.76 -9.74 15.59
CA TYR A 88 25.29 -10.71 16.57
C TYR A 88 23.77 -10.96 16.44
N MET A 89 23.37 -12.22 16.24
CA MET A 89 21.98 -12.67 16.08
C MET A 89 21.18 -11.92 14.99
N ALA A 90 21.83 -11.36 14.00
CA ALA A 90 21.19 -10.50 12.98
C ALA A 90 19.95 -11.14 12.33
N LEU A 91 20.06 -12.38 11.85
CA LEU A 91 18.95 -13.07 11.19
C LEU A 91 17.80 -13.37 12.15
N GLN A 92 18.10 -13.78 13.40
CA GLN A 92 17.05 -14.01 14.41
C GLN A 92 16.31 -12.71 14.75
N ARG A 93 17.02 -11.59 14.89
CA ARG A 93 16.41 -10.27 15.13
C ARG A 93 15.49 -9.88 13.99
N MET A 94 15.91 -10.09 12.74
CA MET A 94 15.06 -9.79 11.57
C MET A 94 13.78 -10.64 11.57
N ILE A 95 13.87 -11.93 11.90
CA ILE A 95 12.69 -12.80 12.03
C ILE A 95 11.76 -12.30 13.15
N ASP A 96 12.30 -12.01 14.33
CA ASP A 96 11.51 -11.57 15.50
C ASP A 96 10.72 -10.30 15.19
N TYR A 97 11.34 -9.34 14.48
CA TYR A 97 10.65 -8.13 14.05
C TYR A 97 9.55 -8.40 13.01
N LEU A 98 9.82 -9.25 12.00
CA LEU A 98 8.82 -9.65 11.01
C LEU A 98 7.60 -10.32 11.65
N GLU A 99 7.82 -11.18 12.63
CA GLU A 99 6.74 -11.87 13.35
C GLU A 99 5.94 -10.92 14.25
N THR A 100 6.65 -10.14 15.09
CA THR A 100 6.00 -9.25 16.06
C THR A 100 5.20 -8.13 15.38
N SER A 101 5.71 -7.58 14.27
CA SER A 101 5.04 -6.52 13.51
C SER A 101 4.11 -7.02 12.41
N ASN A 102 4.08 -8.32 12.13
CA ASN A 102 3.41 -8.92 10.96
C ASN A 102 3.79 -8.18 9.64
N ALA A 103 5.07 -7.81 9.52
CA ALA A 103 5.57 -7.08 8.36
C ALA A 103 5.92 -8.03 7.20
N ALA A 104 5.86 -7.52 5.97
CA ALA A 104 6.26 -8.27 4.79
C ALA A 104 7.77 -8.24 4.53
N MET A 105 8.42 -7.18 4.95
CA MET A 105 9.85 -6.95 4.74
C MET A 105 10.47 -6.29 5.97
N ALA A 106 11.68 -6.72 6.34
CA ALA A 106 12.53 -6.09 7.35
C ALA A 106 13.84 -5.61 6.73
N TYR A 107 14.31 -4.47 7.20
CA TYR A 107 15.61 -3.87 6.89
C TYR A 107 16.16 -3.20 8.14
N ALA A 108 17.47 -2.95 8.19
CA ALA A 108 18.11 -2.53 9.43
C ALA A 108 19.17 -1.45 9.22
N ASP A 109 19.52 -0.76 10.30
CA ASP A 109 20.72 0.05 10.38
C ASP A 109 21.96 -0.82 10.17
N ARG A 110 23.02 -0.22 9.69
CA ARG A 110 24.28 -0.91 9.37
C ARG A 110 25.51 -0.09 9.71
N TYR A 111 26.63 -0.74 9.78
CA TYR A 111 27.91 -0.07 9.70
C TYR A 111 28.42 -0.09 8.26
N GLN A 112 29.13 0.96 7.85
CA GLN A 112 29.84 1.03 6.58
C GLN A 112 31.36 1.15 6.84
N ILE A 113 32.14 0.45 6.06
CA ILE A 113 33.60 0.63 6.03
C ILE A 113 33.93 1.54 4.85
N LYS A 114 34.32 2.78 5.19
CA LYS A 114 34.80 3.80 4.25
C LYS A 114 36.27 4.10 4.55
N GLU A 115 37.13 4.01 3.54
CA GLU A 115 38.57 4.29 3.70
C GLU A 115 39.22 3.55 4.91
N GLY A 116 38.72 2.32 5.18
CA GLY A 116 39.19 1.50 6.27
C GLY A 116 38.62 1.85 7.66
N ARG A 117 37.72 2.82 7.77
CA ARG A 117 37.04 3.19 9.01
C ARG A 117 35.64 2.65 9.04
N ARG A 118 35.23 2.11 10.19
CA ARG A 118 33.85 1.64 10.43
C ARG A 118 33.02 2.80 10.95
N GLU A 119 32.00 3.20 10.18
CA GLU A 119 31.09 4.29 10.51
C GLU A 119 29.67 3.79 10.65
N ALA A 120 28.91 4.37 11.58
CA ALA A 120 27.48 4.08 11.72
C ALA A 120 26.69 4.65 10.52
N HIS A 121 25.80 3.87 9.95
CA HIS A 121 24.92 4.29 8.87
C HIS A 121 23.46 3.93 9.19
N PRO A 122 22.77 4.75 9.99
CA PRO A 122 21.34 4.60 10.22
C PRO A 122 20.54 4.91 8.95
N VAL A 123 19.37 4.29 8.83
CA VAL A 123 18.42 4.51 7.72
C VAL A 123 17.12 5.13 8.21
N CYS A 124 16.26 5.57 7.27
CA CYS A 124 14.95 6.15 7.61
C CYS A 124 13.89 5.08 7.86
N ASP A 125 12.87 5.40 8.67
CA ASP A 125 11.64 4.62 8.74
C ASP A 125 10.86 4.73 7.43
N TYR A 126 10.26 3.62 6.99
CA TYR A 126 9.41 3.63 5.81
C TYR A 126 8.01 4.14 6.17
N GLN A 127 7.55 5.14 5.46
CA GLN A 127 6.21 5.70 5.57
C GLN A 127 5.53 5.74 4.19
N MET A 128 4.24 6.01 4.12
CA MET A 128 3.49 6.02 2.85
C MET A 128 4.11 6.94 1.79
N GLY A 129 4.76 8.04 2.21
CA GLY A 129 5.47 8.97 1.32
C GLY A 129 6.90 8.57 0.97
N SER A 130 7.43 7.47 1.50
CA SER A 130 8.79 6.98 1.19
C SER A 130 8.89 6.33 -0.19
N VAL A 131 8.21 6.92 -1.17
CA VAL A 131 8.10 6.42 -2.55
C VAL A 131 9.21 6.90 -3.47
N ARG A 132 10.14 7.73 -2.97
CA ARG A 132 11.27 8.27 -3.74
C ARG A 132 12.19 7.17 -4.25
N ASP A 133 12.81 7.40 -5.40
CA ASP A 133 13.68 6.44 -6.08
C ASP A 133 14.89 6.02 -5.26
N ASP A 134 15.43 6.95 -4.47
CA ASP A 134 16.67 6.85 -3.71
C ASP A 134 16.48 6.46 -2.23
N PHE A 135 15.34 5.87 -1.87
CA PHE A 135 15.11 5.40 -0.50
C PHE A 135 16.10 4.27 -0.14
N ASP A 136 16.88 4.51 0.91
CA ASP A 136 17.94 3.60 1.35
C ASP A 136 17.41 2.56 2.36
N PHE A 137 17.23 1.33 1.91
CA PHE A 137 16.93 0.17 2.76
C PHE A 137 18.21 -0.55 3.22
N GLY A 138 19.37 -0.16 2.72
CA GLY A 138 20.56 -0.99 2.74
C GLY A 138 20.51 -2.16 1.75
N PRO A 139 21.63 -2.86 1.55
CA PRO A 139 21.70 -3.97 0.62
C PRO A 139 21.06 -5.27 1.13
N LEU A 140 20.87 -5.47 2.43
CA LEU A 140 20.39 -6.71 3.03
C LEU A 140 18.93 -6.58 3.47
N LEU A 141 18.06 -7.37 2.83
CA LEU A 141 16.62 -7.34 3.05
C LEU A 141 16.12 -8.74 3.42
N MET A 142 15.20 -8.82 4.37
CA MET A 142 14.50 -10.07 4.71
C MET A 142 13.01 -9.94 4.41
N PHE A 143 12.47 -10.89 3.65
CA PHE A 143 11.07 -10.96 3.28
C PHE A 143 10.38 -12.16 3.88
N ARG A 144 9.11 -12.03 4.20
CA ARG A 144 8.24 -13.19 4.35
C ARG A 144 7.91 -13.74 2.97
N SER A 145 8.13 -15.04 2.79
CA SER A 145 8.02 -15.72 1.49
C SER A 145 6.61 -15.66 0.90
N ASP A 146 5.59 -15.81 1.73
CA ASP A 146 4.18 -15.74 1.36
C ASP A 146 3.79 -14.35 0.82
N PHE A 147 4.19 -13.29 1.52
CA PHE A 147 3.88 -11.92 1.11
C PHE A 147 4.64 -11.49 -0.15
N LEU A 148 5.90 -11.89 -0.28
CA LEU A 148 6.69 -11.63 -1.48
C LEU A 148 6.09 -12.36 -2.71
N LYS A 149 5.70 -13.63 -2.54
CA LYS A 149 5.02 -14.41 -3.58
C LYS A 149 3.71 -13.74 -4.00
N SER A 150 2.93 -13.25 -3.05
CA SER A 150 1.71 -12.50 -3.28
C SER A 150 1.95 -11.25 -4.14
N ALA A 151 2.93 -10.42 -3.76
CA ALA A 151 3.26 -9.21 -4.52
C ALA A 151 3.66 -9.52 -5.97
N LEU A 152 4.52 -10.55 -6.18
CA LEU A 152 4.94 -10.96 -7.52
C LEU A 152 3.79 -11.53 -8.35
N CYS A 153 2.87 -12.29 -7.74
CA CYS A 153 1.69 -12.76 -8.43
C CYS A 153 0.81 -11.59 -8.92
N THR A 154 0.65 -10.54 -8.10
CA THR A 154 -0.08 -9.32 -8.51
C THR A 154 0.59 -8.64 -9.71
N LEU A 155 1.91 -8.46 -9.67
CA LEU A 155 2.66 -7.86 -10.79
C LEU A 155 2.50 -8.69 -12.07
N ASN A 156 2.66 -10.02 -11.96
CA ASN A 156 2.55 -10.94 -13.10
C ASN A 156 1.12 -10.98 -13.70
N SER A 157 0.09 -11.02 -12.85
CA SER A 157 -1.32 -11.03 -13.30
C SER A 157 -1.69 -9.73 -14.02
N SER A 158 -1.11 -8.62 -13.60
CA SER A 158 -1.25 -7.31 -14.25
C SER A 158 -0.34 -7.16 -15.48
N LYS A 159 0.37 -8.21 -15.92
CA LYS A 159 1.34 -8.21 -17.02
C LYS A 159 2.42 -7.13 -16.85
N GLU A 160 2.86 -6.92 -15.61
CA GLU A 160 3.93 -5.99 -15.28
C GLU A 160 5.25 -6.74 -15.22
N SER A 161 6.16 -6.38 -16.11
CA SER A 161 7.53 -6.88 -16.12
C SER A 161 8.47 -5.70 -16.22
N TYR A 162 9.47 -5.67 -15.35
CA TYR A 162 10.47 -4.62 -15.25
C TYR A 162 11.85 -5.23 -15.37
N ARG A 163 12.73 -4.62 -16.17
CA ARG A 163 14.12 -5.07 -16.33
C ARG A 163 15.09 -4.33 -15.40
N ASN A 164 14.71 -3.11 -14.96
CA ASN A 164 15.59 -2.22 -14.21
C ASN A 164 14.91 -1.64 -12.95
N SER A 165 13.77 -2.15 -12.55
CA SER A 165 12.98 -1.55 -11.46
C SER A 165 12.14 -2.56 -10.68
N ALA A 166 12.50 -3.85 -10.71
CA ALA A 166 11.73 -4.89 -10.02
C ALA A 166 11.71 -4.68 -8.51
N VAL A 167 12.84 -4.37 -7.88
CA VAL A 167 12.92 -4.10 -6.43
C VAL A 167 12.01 -2.94 -6.05
N TYR A 168 12.00 -1.88 -6.86
CA TYR A 168 11.14 -0.72 -6.65
C TYR A 168 9.64 -1.10 -6.76
N ALA A 169 9.26 -1.83 -7.80
CA ALA A 169 7.87 -2.26 -8.01
C ALA A 169 7.39 -3.21 -6.89
N ILE A 170 8.21 -4.17 -6.47
CA ILE A 170 7.91 -5.12 -5.40
C ILE A 170 7.68 -4.39 -4.07
N ARG A 171 8.57 -3.46 -3.68
CA ARG A 171 8.39 -2.73 -2.42
C ARG A 171 7.12 -1.89 -2.40
N LEU A 172 6.78 -1.24 -3.52
CA LEU A 172 5.55 -0.49 -3.65
C LEU A 172 4.32 -1.40 -3.52
N GLU A 173 4.33 -2.56 -4.16
CA GLU A 173 3.23 -3.51 -4.07
C GLU A 173 3.07 -4.07 -2.66
N LEU A 174 4.16 -4.45 -1.98
CA LEU A 174 4.14 -4.89 -0.59
C LEU A 174 3.60 -3.80 0.34
N SER A 175 4.01 -2.54 0.15
CA SER A 175 3.60 -1.42 1.02
C SER A 175 2.12 -1.06 0.91
N ARG A 176 1.38 -1.57 -0.08
CA ARG A 176 -0.07 -1.38 -0.19
C ARG A 176 -0.83 -2.04 0.96
N PHE A 177 -0.38 -3.21 1.40
CA PHE A 177 -1.12 -4.08 2.31
C PHE A 177 -0.36 -4.38 3.61
N TYR A 178 0.96 -4.29 3.57
CA TYR A 178 1.83 -4.74 4.64
C TYR A 178 2.79 -3.65 5.10
N THR A 179 3.28 -3.80 6.32
CA THR A 179 4.35 -2.95 6.85
C THR A 179 5.71 -3.37 6.28
N LEU A 180 6.54 -2.39 5.96
CA LEU A 180 7.97 -2.57 5.73
C LEU A 180 8.68 -2.07 6.99
N THR A 181 9.27 -2.98 7.77
CA THR A 181 9.71 -2.68 9.14
C THR A 181 11.19 -2.32 9.17
N HIS A 182 11.51 -1.16 9.76
CA HIS A 182 12.87 -0.73 10.07
C HIS A 182 13.28 -1.25 11.44
N ILE A 183 14.46 -1.87 11.49
CA ILE A 183 15.10 -2.32 12.72
C ILE A 183 16.20 -1.34 13.06
N ARG A 184 16.00 -0.55 14.13
CA ARG A 184 16.95 0.46 14.59
C ARG A 184 18.11 -0.17 15.38
N GLU A 185 18.65 -1.27 14.84
CA GLU A 185 19.79 -2.01 15.35
C GLU A 185 20.80 -2.18 14.22
N TYR A 186 22.09 -2.03 14.50
CA TYR A 186 23.17 -2.21 13.52
C TYR A 186 23.44 -3.71 13.31
N LEU A 187 22.63 -4.33 12.43
CA LEU A 187 22.62 -5.78 12.28
C LEU A 187 23.70 -6.33 11.36
N TYR A 188 24.38 -5.49 10.60
CA TYR A 188 25.47 -5.93 9.71
C TYR A 188 26.47 -4.80 9.40
N THR A 189 27.60 -5.18 8.85
CA THR A 189 28.65 -4.28 8.33
C THR A 189 28.79 -4.50 6.83
N GLU A 190 28.89 -3.44 6.04
CA GLU A 190 29.19 -3.48 4.61
C GLU A 190 30.43 -2.71 4.25
N LYS A 191 31.17 -3.18 3.20
CA LYS A 191 32.18 -2.37 2.53
C LYS A 191 31.55 -1.57 1.41
N GLU A 192 31.69 -0.26 1.41
CA GLU A 192 31.20 0.59 0.33
C GLU A 192 32.13 0.48 -0.89
N ASN A 193 31.55 0.01 -2.01
CA ASN A 193 32.18 0.12 -3.34
C ASN A 193 31.25 1.03 -4.15
N ASP A 194 31.70 2.24 -4.47
CA ASP A 194 30.90 3.16 -5.31
C ASP A 194 31.01 2.72 -6.78
N MET A 195 29.90 2.16 -7.29
CA MET A 195 29.77 1.73 -8.68
C MET A 195 28.74 2.56 -9.46
N ARG A 196 28.34 3.73 -8.96
CA ARG A 196 27.34 4.58 -9.61
C ARG A 196 27.89 5.23 -10.88
N LEU A 197 27.04 5.29 -11.89
CA LEU A 197 27.38 5.90 -13.18
C LEU A 197 27.65 7.40 -13.07
N SER A 198 26.90 8.11 -12.18
CA SER A 198 27.08 9.54 -11.95
C SER A 198 28.39 9.89 -11.21
N GLY A 199 28.96 8.96 -10.42
CA GLY A 199 30.05 9.23 -9.50
C GLY A 199 29.66 10.14 -8.31
N GLN A 200 28.37 10.56 -8.23
CA GLN A 200 27.83 11.42 -7.15
C GLN A 200 26.50 10.91 -6.64
N LYS A 201 26.44 10.58 -5.35
CA LYS A 201 25.25 10.00 -4.69
C LYS A 201 24.02 10.88 -4.81
N GLN A 202 24.17 12.18 -4.70
CA GLN A 202 23.07 13.14 -4.61
C GLN A 202 22.28 13.31 -5.91
N PHE A 203 22.92 13.11 -7.09
CA PHE A 203 22.31 13.39 -8.40
C PHE A 203 22.06 12.15 -9.26
N ASP A 204 22.28 10.95 -8.71
CA ASP A 204 22.15 9.70 -9.47
C ASP A 204 20.73 9.48 -10.00
N TYR A 205 19.70 9.90 -9.25
CA TYR A 205 18.29 9.77 -9.61
C TYR A 205 17.86 10.63 -10.81
N VAL A 206 18.59 11.69 -11.13
CA VAL A 206 18.32 12.58 -12.28
C VAL A 206 19.34 12.48 -13.39
N ASP A 207 20.33 11.58 -13.26
CA ASP A 207 21.38 11.40 -14.27
C ASP A 207 20.77 10.90 -15.61
N PRO A 208 20.96 11.61 -16.73
CA PRO A 208 20.41 11.20 -18.03
C PRO A 208 20.87 9.79 -18.50
N ARG A 209 22.00 9.29 -18.02
CA ARG A 209 22.49 7.93 -18.31
C ARG A 209 21.60 6.85 -17.70
N ASN A 210 20.83 7.16 -16.66
CA ASN A 210 19.88 6.27 -16.00
C ASN A 210 18.44 6.40 -16.57
N ARG A 211 18.27 7.00 -17.77
CA ARG A 211 16.94 7.36 -18.32
C ARG A 211 15.99 6.15 -18.43
N GLN A 212 16.48 4.99 -18.81
CA GLN A 212 15.63 3.79 -18.90
C GLN A 212 15.11 3.35 -17.52
N VAL A 213 15.93 3.41 -16.49
CA VAL A 213 15.52 3.14 -15.09
C VAL A 213 14.45 4.13 -14.65
N GLN A 214 14.64 5.43 -14.95
CA GLN A 214 13.67 6.47 -14.61
C GLN A 214 12.30 6.22 -15.27
N ILE A 215 12.28 5.82 -16.55
CA ILE A 215 11.05 5.51 -17.28
C ILE A 215 10.32 4.31 -16.65
N GLU A 216 11.02 3.22 -16.35
CA GLU A 216 10.40 2.04 -15.73
C GLU A 216 9.87 2.35 -14.32
N ARG A 217 10.61 3.12 -13.51
CA ARG A 217 10.16 3.56 -12.17
C ARG A 217 8.94 4.46 -12.26
N GLU A 218 8.88 5.36 -13.27
CA GLU A 218 7.69 6.18 -13.50
C GLU A 218 6.46 5.32 -13.81
N VAL A 219 6.60 4.31 -14.67
CA VAL A 219 5.53 3.37 -15.00
C VAL A 219 5.06 2.61 -13.75
N ALA A 220 5.99 2.04 -12.97
CA ALA A 220 5.68 1.31 -11.76
C ALA A 220 4.98 2.21 -10.73
N PHE A 221 5.49 3.43 -10.54
CA PHE A 221 4.92 4.39 -9.60
C PHE A 221 3.54 4.91 -10.02
N THR A 222 3.33 5.18 -11.30
CA THR A 222 2.03 5.60 -11.83
C THR A 222 0.96 4.52 -11.59
N ARG A 223 1.32 3.24 -11.82
CA ARG A 223 0.43 2.11 -11.52
C ARG A 223 0.15 1.97 -10.02
N TYR A 224 1.17 2.14 -9.19
CA TYR A 224 1.00 2.18 -7.73
C TYR A 224 0.03 3.28 -7.29
N LEU A 225 0.22 4.54 -7.76
CA LEU A 225 -0.69 5.64 -7.45
C LEU A 225 -2.13 5.34 -7.87
N LYS A 226 -2.32 4.71 -9.04
CA LYS A 226 -3.64 4.28 -9.50
C LYS A 226 -4.26 3.28 -8.53
N ARG A 227 -3.49 2.27 -8.09
CA ARG A 227 -3.97 1.22 -7.16
C ARG A 227 -4.30 1.76 -5.77
N ILE A 228 -3.55 2.73 -5.26
CA ILE A 228 -3.85 3.35 -3.96
C ILE A 228 -4.85 4.50 -4.05
N GLY A 229 -5.35 4.81 -5.26
CA GLY A 229 -6.31 5.90 -5.49
C GLY A 229 -5.75 7.31 -5.36
N ALA A 230 -4.43 7.48 -5.50
CA ALA A 230 -3.75 8.78 -5.41
C ALA A 230 -3.29 9.33 -6.78
N LEU A 231 -3.60 8.63 -7.88
CA LEU A 231 -3.29 9.10 -9.23
C LEU A 231 -4.19 10.28 -9.58
N LEU A 232 -3.59 11.40 -9.96
CA LEU A 232 -4.32 12.54 -10.50
C LEU A 232 -4.27 12.50 -12.04
N THR A 233 -5.39 12.85 -12.67
CA THR A 233 -5.42 13.19 -14.10
C THR A 233 -4.72 14.54 -14.32
N PRO A 234 -4.16 14.81 -15.53
CA PRO A 234 -3.54 16.10 -15.83
C PRO A 234 -4.46 17.26 -15.48
N VAL A 235 -3.97 18.16 -14.65
CA VAL A 235 -4.77 19.31 -14.19
C VAL A 235 -4.87 20.34 -15.31
N LYS A 236 -6.08 20.73 -15.63
CA LYS A 236 -6.39 21.76 -16.64
C LYS A 236 -6.95 23.05 -16.04
N SER A 237 -6.81 23.24 -14.73
CA SER A 237 -7.25 24.48 -14.08
C SER A 237 -6.41 25.64 -14.61
N ARG A 238 -7.06 26.61 -15.28
CA ARG A 238 -6.40 27.82 -15.70
C ARG A 238 -6.24 28.76 -14.52
N ILE A 239 -5.08 29.38 -14.43
CA ILE A 239 -4.82 30.45 -13.48
C ILE A 239 -5.04 31.80 -14.18
N ASP A 240 -5.69 32.74 -13.48
CA ASP A 240 -5.80 34.12 -14.00
C ASP A 240 -4.51 34.85 -13.64
N LEU A 241 -3.60 34.91 -14.59
CA LEU A 241 -2.34 35.65 -14.44
C LEU A 241 -2.52 37.19 -14.39
N ASN A 242 -3.73 37.71 -14.61
CA ASN A 242 -4.01 39.13 -14.47
C ASN A 242 -4.51 39.49 -13.05
N GLU A 243 -4.68 38.52 -12.18
CA GLU A 243 -5.09 38.79 -10.81
C GLU A 243 -4.09 39.69 -10.07
N GLY A 244 -4.62 40.76 -9.43
CA GLY A 244 -3.84 41.72 -8.66
C GLY A 244 -3.23 42.84 -9.49
N CYS A 245 -2.86 43.92 -8.81
CA CYS A 245 -2.14 45.07 -9.39
C CYS A 245 -0.68 45.04 -8.93
N PHE A 246 0.25 45.01 -9.86
CA PHE A 246 1.69 44.93 -9.57
C PHE A 246 2.42 46.07 -10.33
N GLU A 247 3.32 46.74 -9.64
CA GLU A 247 4.22 47.73 -10.23
C GLU A 247 5.31 47.07 -11.08
N PHE A 248 5.79 45.89 -10.60
CA PHE A 248 6.79 45.07 -11.26
C PHE A 248 6.16 43.80 -11.78
N GLU A 249 6.56 43.33 -12.95
CA GLU A 249 6.10 42.09 -13.53
C GLU A 249 6.82 40.90 -12.87
N ALA A 250 8.09 41.04 -12.51
CA ALA A 250 8.84 40.02 -11.80
C ALA A 250 9.66 40.61 -10.65
N SER A 251 9.85 39.77 -9.60
CA SER A 251 10.84 40.02 -8.55
C SER A 251 11.79 38.82 -8.43
N VAL A 252 13.09 39.10 -8.45
CA VAL A 252 14.10 38.08 -8.10
C VAL A 252 14.22 38.08 -6.59
N ILE A 253 13.95 36.94 -5.97
CA ILE A 253 14.02 36.74 -4.51
C ILE A 253 15.33 36.04 -4.16
N ILE A 254 16.15 36.69 -3.33
CA ILE A 254 17.48 36.21 -2.91
C ILE A 254 17.54 36.12 -1.38
N PRO A 255 17.20 34.98 -0.79
CA PRO A 255 17.51 34.71 0.63
C PRO A 255 19.03 34.59 0.81
N VAL A 256 19.60 35.27 1.81
CA VAL A 256 21.04 35.20 2.06
C VAL A 256 21.35 35.10 3.55
N TYR A 257 22.39 34.30 3.87
CA TYR A 257 23.00 34.20 5.18
C TYR A 257 24.47 33.84 5.03
N ASN A 258 25.39 34.75 5.44
CA ASN A 258 26.85 34.57 5.39
C ASN A 258 27.34 34.15 3.98
N ARG A 259 27.22 35.08 2.99
CA ARG A 259 27.61 34.85 1.58
C ARG A 259 28.41 36.02 1.01
N VAL A 260 29.29 36.64 1.79
CA VAL A 260 30.09 37.79 1.36
C VAL A 260 30.88 37.54 0.06
N ARG A 261 31.32 36.30 -0.20
CA ARG A 261 32.10 35.93 -1.40
C ARG A 261 31.25 35.86 -2.68
N THR A 262 29.93 35.68 -2.59
CA THR A 262 29.11 35.31 -3.73
C THR A 262 27.89 36.21 -3.93
N VAL A 263 27.42 36.90 -2.91
CA VAL A 263 26.17 37.69 -2.98
C VAL A 263 26.23 38.78 -4.07
N ASN A 264 27.40 39.44 -4.29
CA ASN A 264 27.59 40.44 -5.33
C ASN A 264 27.47 39.82 -6.73
N ASP A 265 27.95 38.61 -6.95
CA ASP A 265 27.80 37.90 -8.23
C ASP A 265 26.32 37.61 -8.51
N ALA A 266 25.60 37.12 -7.49
CA ALA A 266 24.16 36.81 -7.61
C ALA A 266 23.36 38.08 -7.93
N ILE A 267 23.53 39.16 -7.16
CA ILE A 267 22.87 40.45 -7.41
C ILE A 267 23.25 41.01 -8.79
N GLY A 268 24.54 40.98 -9.15
CA GLY A 268 25.03 41.41 -10.46
C GLY A 268 24.42 40.61 -11.61
N SER A 269 24.30 39.30 -11.46
CA SER A 269 23.62 38.40 -12.43
C SER A 269 22.16 38.77 -12.61
N ALA A 270 21.42 39.10 -11.54
CA ALA A 270 20.04 39.54 -11.59
C ALA A 270 19.92 40.94 -12.21
N LEU A 271 20.80 41.91 -11.89
CA LEU A 271 20.80 43.23 -12.47
C LEU A 271 21.15 43.25 -13.97
N SER A 272 21.86 42.24 -14.46
CA SER A 272 22.23 42.11 -15.88
C SER A 272 21.10 41.60 -16.78
N GLN A 273 19.96 41.24 -16.23
CA GLN A 273 18.83 40.71 -17.01
C GLN A 273 18.23 41.76 -17.94
N LYS A 274 17.88 41.34 -19.14
CA LYS A 274 17.22 42.15 -20.18
C LYS A 274 15.79 41.65 -20.39
N ALA A 275 14.82 42.45 -20.01
CA ALA A 275 13.40 42.12 -20.14
C ALA A 275 12.62 43.30 -20.73
N ASP A 276 11.50 43.04 -21.40
CA ASP A 276 10.60 44.04 -21.93
C ASP A 276 9.60 44.57 -20.89
N PHE A 277 9.76 44.19 -19.63
CA PHE A 277 8.96 44.54 -18.47
C PHE A 277 9.82 45.05 -17.31
N LYS A 278 9.17 45.72 -16.34
CA LYS A 278 9.82 46.15 -15.11
C LYS A 278 10.02 45.00 -14.15
N TYR A 279 11.20 44.87 -13.58
CA TYR A 279 11.49 43.90 -12.49
C TYR A 279 12.34 44.57 -11.40
N ASN A 280 12.37 43.93 -10.23
CA ASN A 280 13.22 44.31 -9.10
C ASN A 280 13.85 43.07 -8.44
N ILE A 281 14.76 43.32 -7.54
CA ILE A 281 15.49 42.29 -6.77
C ILE A 281 15.22 42.52 -5.30
N ILE A 282 14.75 41.54 -4.58
CA ILE A 282 14.48 41.60 -3.14
C ILE A 282 15.46 40.63 -2.45
N VAL A 283 16.41 41.23 -1.75
CA VAL A 283 17.46 40.52 -1.00
C VAL A 283 17.04 40.45 0.47
N ILE A 284 16.89 39.27 1.02
CA ILE A 284 16.52 39.04 2.43
C ILE A 284 17.76 38.56 3.16
N ASP A 285 18.47 39.46 3.84
CA ASP A 285 19.65 39.19 4.64
C ASP A 285 19.24 38.71 6.03
N ASN A 286 19.34 37.43 6.24
CA ASN A 286 18.90 36.76 7.47
C ASN A 286 19.95 36.84 8.57
N HIS A 287 20.31 38.09 8.98
CA HIS A 287 21.29 38.42 10.04
C HIS A 287 22.71 37.91 9.74
N SER A 288 23.24 38.19 8.57
CA SER A 288 24.63 37.86 8.21
C SER A 288 25.65 38.55 9.13
N THR A 289 26.78 37.91 9.37
CA THR A 289 27.85 38.36 10.30
C THR A 289 29.24 38.34 9.66
N ASP A 290 29.35 38.01 8.39
CA ASP A 290 30.63 37.81 7.66
C ASP A 290 31.01 38.96 6.72
N GLY A 291 30.26 40.08 6.74
CA GLY A 291 30.41 41.20 5.81
C GLY A 291 29.43 41.16 4.62
N THR A 292 28.50 40.20 4.59
CA THR A 292 27.45 40.12 3.56
C THR A 292 26.55 41.31 3.57
N THR A 293 26.14 41.82 4.76
CA THR A 293 25.28 43.00 4.92
C THR A 293 25.93 44.24 4.27
N GLU A 294 27.19 44.49 4.56
CA GLU A 294 27.97 45.59 4.01
C GLU A 294 28.15 45.45 2.48
N ALA A 295 28.27 44.25 1.96
CA ALA A 295 28.33 44.00 0.52
C ALA A 295 27.02 44.32 -0.16
N ILE A 296 25.86 44.08 0.47
CA ILE A 296 24.54 44.40 -0.07
C ILE A 296 24.27 45.94 0.02
N GLU A 297 24.72 46.58 1.10
CA GLU A 297 24.59 48.04 1.28
C GLU A 297 25.18 48.87 0.12
N GLN A 298 26.10 48.34 -0.69
CA GLN A 298 26.65 48.97 -1.86
C GLN A 298 25.56 49.24 -2.95
N TYR A 299 24.44 48.52 -2.89
CA TYR A 299 23.33 48.70 -3.82
C TYR A 299 22.19 49.58 -3.30
N LYS A 300 22.31 50.20 -2.10
CA LYS A 300 21.27 51.02 -1.44
C LYS A 300 20.70 52.13 -2.31
N ASP A 301 21.49 52.69 -3.22
CA ASP A 301 21.07 53.77 -4.12
C ASP A 301 20.52 53.24 -5.43
N ASN A 302 20.46 51.95 -5.64
CA ASN A 302 19.85 51.34 -6.83
C ASN A 302 18.36 51.08 -6.57
N PRO A 303 17.44 51.77 -7.28
CA PRO A 303 16.00 51.67 -7.05
C PRO A 303 15.42 50.28 -7.40
N SER A 304 16.19 49.43 -8.10
CA SER A 304 15.79 48.09 -8.45
C SER A 304 16.19 47.04 -7.40
N VAL A 305 16.93 47.40 -6.34
CA VAL A 305 17.38 46.49 -5.30
C VAL A 305 16.77 46.90 -3.96
N ILE A 306 16.07 45.97 -3.35
CA ILE A 306 15.45 46.13 -2.03
C ILE A 306 16.21 45.19 -1.06
N HIS A 307 16.82 45.82 -0.06
CA HIS A 307 17.52 45.10 1.01
C HIS A 307 16.64 45.02 2.27
N ILE A 308 16.38 43.82 2.77
CA ILE A 308 15.55 43.56 3.96
C ILE A 308 16.37 42.76 4.96
N ILE A 309 16.50 43.29 6.18
CA ILE A 309 16.95 42.51 7.35
C ILE A 309 15.73 42.21 8.20
N PRO A 310 15.35 40.93 8.39
CA PRO A 310 14.17 40.58 9.17
C PRO A 310 14.24 41.06 10.61
N GLU A 311 13.10 41.42 11.21
CA GLU A 311 13.04 41.65 12.67
C GLU A 311 13.15 40.33 13.46
N ARG A 312 12.69 39.24 12.88
CA ARG A 312 12.70 37.89 13.46
C ARG A 312 14.04 37.21 13.20
N THR A 313 14.53 36.44 14.18
CA THR A 313 15.77 35.68 14.11
C THR A 313 15.57 34.17 13.92
N ASP A 314 14.31 33.72 13.80
CA ASP A 314 13.93 32.31 13.67
C ASP A 314 13.47 31.96 12.24
N LEU A 315 13.81 32.77 11.24
CA LEU A 315 13.48 32.48 9.86
C LEU A 315 14.44 31.45 9.26
N GLY A 316 13.86 30.43 8.60
CA GLY A 316 14.56 29.63 7.61
C GLY A 316 14.49 30.26 6.22
N ILE A 317 14.98 29.57 5.19
CA ILE A 317 14.91 30.01 3.79
C ILE A 317 13.45 30.30 3.40
N GLY A 318 12.51 29.41 3.77
CA GLY A 318 11.09 29.61 3.48
C GLY A 318 10.45 30.80 4.19
N GLY A 319 10.92 31.14 5.41
CA GLY A 319 10.52 32.36 6.12
C GLY A 319 10.99 33.62 5.40
N CYS A 320 12.23 33.62 4.89
CA CYS A 320 12.77 34.70 4.06
C CYS A 320 11.99 34.84 2.76
N TRP A 321 11.62 33.73 2.10
CA TRP A 321 10.75 33.75 0.92
C TRP A 321 9.39 34.41 1.21
N ASN A 322 8.74 34.06 2.33
CA ASN A 322 7.47 34.68 2.73
C ASN A 322 7.62 36.20 2.90
N LEU A 323 8.73 36.64 3.49
CA LEU A 323 8.99 38.07 3.67
C LEU A 323 9.11 38.78 2.32
N GLY A 324 9.92 38.25 1.41
CA GLY A 324 10.11 38.80 0.07
C GLY A 324 8.83 38.82 -0.76
N VAL A 325 8.08 37.70 -0.77
CA VAL A 325 6.84 37.54 -1.52
C VAL A 325 5.73 38.48 -1.01
N ASN A 326 5.66 38.70 0.32
CA ASN A 326 4.66 39.61 0.91
C ASN A 326 5.10 41.09 0.90
N HIS A 327 6.31 41.39 0.44
CA HIS A 327 6.72 42.81 0.28
C HIS A 327 5.79 43.55 -0.68
N PRO A 328 5.39 44.81 -0.39
CA PRO A 328 4.46 45.56 -1.26
C PRO A 328 4.93 45.71 -2.71
N GLN A 329 6.24 45.80 -2.91
CA GLN A 329 6.85 45.92 -4.24
C GLN A 329 7.25 44.56 -4.86
N CYS A 330 6.81 43.44 -4.30
CA CYS A 330 7.02 42.16 -4.96
C CYS A 330 6.20 42.09 -6.24
N GLY A 331 6.84 41.67 -7.34
CA GLY A 331 6.26 41.58 -8.66
C GLY A 331 5.23 40.44 -8.79
N ARG A 332 4.55 40.43 -9.92
CA ARG A 332 3.55 39.41 -10.31
C ARG A 332 4.12 38.01 -10.27
N PHE A 333 5.38 37.84 -10.65
CA PHE A 333 6.11 36.57 -10.61
C PHE A 333 7.30 36.70 -9.66
N ALA A 334 7.39 35.78 -8.67
CA ALA A 334 8.52 35.63 -7.77
C ALA A 334 9.49 34.60 -8.34
N VAL A 335 10.71 34.97 -8.64
CA VAL A 335 11.72 34.14 -9.31
C VAL A 335 12.90 33.88 -8.39
N GLN A 336 13.31 32.61 -8.25
CA GLN A 336 14.42 32.17 -7.42
C GLN A 336 15.77 32.62 -7.99
N LEU A 337 16.64 33.10 -7.09
CA LEU A 337 18.08 33.10 -7.26
C LEU A 337 18.73 32.82 -5.89
N ASP A 338 19.51 31.77 -5.79
CA ASP A 338 20.26 31.47 -4.59
C ASP A 338 21.49 32.40 -4.50
N SER A 339 21.86 32.78 -3.31
CA SER A 339 22.88 33.82 -3.06
C SER A 339 24.32 33.42 -3.44
N ASP A 340 24.52 32.18 -3.88
CA ASP A 340 25.79 31.65 -4.38
C ASP A 340 25.75 31.17 -5.84
N ASP A 341 24.64 31.39 -6.55
CA ASP A 341 24.40 30.95 -7.93
C ASP A 341 24.18 32.11 -8.89
N LEU A 342 24.06 31.81 -10.20
CA LEU A 342 23.85 32.84 -11.25
C LEU A 342 22.83 32.39 -12.30
N TYR A 343 22.15 33.33 -12.91
CA TYR A 343 21.46 33.08 -14.17
C TYR A 343 22.46 32.86 -15.32
N SER A 344 22.13 31.94 -16.22
CA SER A 344 23.07 31.52 -17.30
C SER A 344 23.17 32.54 -18.43
N SER A 345 22.14 33.39 -18.61
CA SER A 345 22.07 34.36 -19.70
C SER A 345 21.25 35.60 -19.33
N PRO A 346 21.46 36.72 -20.06
CA PRO A 346 20.69 37.95 -19.80
C PRO A 346 19.19 37.87 -20.10
N ASP A 347 18.70 36.86 -20.77
CA ASP A 347 17.28 36.64 -21.16
C ASP A 347 16.53 35.67 -20.30
N THR A 348 17.13 35.22 -19.20
CA THR A 348 16.54 34.20 -18.30
C THR A 348 15.18 34.66 -17.73
N LEU A 349 15.06 35.91 -17.20
CA LEU A 349 13.80 36.39 -16.67
C LEU A 349 12.72 36.52 -17.76
N GLN A 350 13.09 37.02 -18.98
CA GLN A 350 12.17 37.09 -20.11
C GLN A 350 11.60 35.73 -20.46
N LYS A 351 12.47 34.70 -20.61
CA LYS A 351 12.05 33.31 -20.91
C LYS A 351 11.08 32.76 -19.86
N ILE A 352 11.34 33.05 -18.60
CA ILE A 352 10.48 32.57 -17.50
C ILE A 352 9.10 33.22 -17.55
N VAL A 353 9.02 34.53 -17.70
CA VAL A 353 7.74 35.26 -17.76
C VAL A 353 6.96 34.91 -19.03
N ASP A 354 7.64 34.75 -20.17
CA ASP A 354 7.01 34.30 -21.42
C ASP A 354 6.41 32.90 -21.27
N LYS A 355 7.09 31.98 -20.54
CA LYS A 355 6.58 30.65 -20.26
C LYS A 355 5.29 30.71 -19.44
N PHE A 356 5.22 31.55 -18.38
CA PHE A 356 3.99 31.74 -17.61
C PHE A 356 2.82 32.19 -18.51
N ARG A 357 3.06 33.19 -19.36
CA ARG A 357 2.05 33.74 -20.25
C ARG A 357 1.61 32.75 -21.32
N GLN A 358 2.57 31.99 -21.89
CA GLN A 358 2.32 31.01 -22.93
C GLN A 358 1.52 29.80 -22.45
N GLU A 359 1.87 29.25 -21.28
CA GLU A 359 1.27 28.02 -20.78
C GLU A 359 0.18 28.25 -19.72
N GLN A 360 -0.04 29.50 -19.28
CA GLN A 360 -1.01 29.86 -18.24
C GLN A 360 -0.82 28.95 -16.99
N CYS A 361 0.43 28.78 -16.56
CA CYS A 361 0.84 27.92 -15.46
C CYS A 361 1.05 28.70 -14.15
N ALA A 362 1.05 28.02 -13.02
CA ALA A 362 1.20 28.62 -11.69
C ALA A 362 2.64 28.65 -11.19
N MET A 363 3.48 27.84 -11.78
CA MET A 363 4.90 27.69 -11.48
C MET A 363 5.66 27.40 -12.78
N VAL A 364 6.88 27.87 -12.88
CA VAL A 364 7.83 27.50 -13.94
C VAL A 364 9.09 26.93 -13.30
N ILE A 365 9.58 25.85 -13.87
CA ILE A 365 10.83 25.20 -13.44
C ILE A 365 11.79 25.21 -14.62
N GLY A 366 13.01 25.72 -14.40
CA GLY A 366 14.09 25.78 -15.38
C GLY A 366 14.98 24.53 -15.34
N THR A 367 16.03 24.59 -16.13
CA THR A 367 17.13 23.65 -16.24
C THR A 367 18.41 24.31 -15.75
N TYR A 368 19.25 23.57 -15.01
CA TYR A 368 20.48 24.14 -14.49
C TYR A 368 21.71 23.34 -14.91
N GLN A 369 22.84 24.03 -14.96
CA GLN A 369 24.17 23.47 -15.18
C GLN A 369 24.93 23.42 -13.88
N MET A 370 25.44 22.24 -13.53
CA MET A 370 26.38 22.11 -12.41
C MET A 370 27.73 22.68 -12.79
N THR A 371 28.27 23.57 -11.94
CA THR A 371 29.59 24.20 -12.17
C THR A 371 30.45 24.18 -10.91
N ASN A 372 31.77 24.29 -11.06
CA ASN A 372 32.64 24.65 -9.97
C ASN A 372 32.57 26.16 -9.64
N PHE A 373 33.35 26.62 -8.66
CA PHE A 373 33.35 28.04 -8.28
C PHE A 373 33.75 28.98 -9.45
N SER A 374 34.59 28.53 -10.35
CA SER A 374 35.03 29.24 -11.55
C SER A 374 34.03 29.14 -12.73
N LEU A 375 32.83 28.60 -12.51
CA LEU A 375 31.78 28.41 -13.52
C LEU A 375 32.11 27.39 -14.63
N GLU A 376 33.09 26.54 -14.41
CA GLU A 376 33.40 25.43 -15.32
C GLU A 376 32.44 24.27 -15.06
N PRO A 377 31.89 23.64 -16.10
CA PRO A 377 30.98 22.50 -15.93
C PRO A 377 31.63 21.33 -15.18
N ILE A 378 30.88 20.75 -14.23
CA ILE A 378 31.27 19.56 -13.47
C ILE A 378 30.19 18.47 -13.58
N PRO A 379 30.54 17.18 -13.42
CA PRO A 379 29.53 16.11 -13.35
C PRO A 379 28.45 16.36 -12.30
N PRO A 380 27.19 15.94 -12.56
CA PRO A 380 26.69 15.24 -13.76
C PRO A 380 26.41 16.17 -14.99
N GLY A 381 26.73 17.46 -14.91
CA GLY A 381 26.54 18.40 -16.01
C GLY A 381 25.19 19.11 -15.97
N VAL A 382 24.40 19.01 -17.04
CA VAL A 382 23.08 19.61 -17.14
C VAL A 382 22.04 18.73 -16.45
N ILE A 383 21.24 19.34 -15.58
CA ILE A 383 20.10 18.71 -14.93
C ILE A 383 18.83 19.32 -15.49
N ASP A 384 18.16 18.57 -16.36
CA ASP A 384 17.04 19.04 -17.17
C ASP A 384 15.66 18.58 -16.68
N HIS A 385 15.60 17.64 -15.71
CA HIS A 385 14.35 17.11 -15.16
C HIS A 385 13.28 16.79 -16.23
N LYS A 386 13.69 16.06 -17.29
CA LYS A 386 12.76 15.64 -18.37
C LYS A 386 11.65 14.71 -17.90
N GLU A 387 11.71 14.20 -16.67
CA GLU A 387 10.62 13.49 -15.99
C GLU A 387 9.41 14.39 -15.69
N TRP A 388 9.57 15.72 -15.72
CA TRP A 388 8.46 16.65 -15.64
C TRP A 388 7.83 16.84 -17.04
N THR A 389 6.79 16.07 -17.31
CA THR A 389 6.03 16.18 -18.56
C THR A 389 4.64 16.78 -18.28
N GLY A 390 4.01 17.36 -19.29
CA GLY A 390 2.65 17.85 -19.19
C GLY A 390 1.62 16.77 -18.87
N ASP A 391 1.93 15.52 -19.24
CA ASP A 391 1.03 14.39 -19.06
C ASP A 391 1.10 13.81 -17.64
N ASN A 392 2.29 13.62 -17.08
CA ASN A 392 2.49 12.88 -15.83
C ASN A 392 3.45 13.54 -14.83
N GLY A 393 4.06 14.66 -15.13
CA GLY A 393 5.02 15.34 -14.24
C GLY A 393 4.45 15.63 -12.87
N HIS A 394 3.17 16.00 -12.78
CA HIS A 394 2.47 16.24 -11.52
C HIS A 394 2.36 15.01 -10.61
N ASN A 395 2.26 13.79 -11.16
CA ASN A 395 2.34 12.54 -10.40
C ASN A 395 3.80 12.17 -10.10
N ASN A 396 4.67 12.34 -11.09
CA ASN A 396 6.09 12.01 -11.00
C ASN A 396 6.83 12.85 -9.95
N ALA A 397 6.34 14.06 -9.64
CA ALA A 397 6.83 14.91 -8.55
C ALA A 397 6.95 14.20 -7.21
N LEU A 398 6.07 13.25 -6.90
CA LEU A 398 6.14 12.47 -5.67
C LEU A 398 7.31 11.49 -5.63
N ARG A 399 7.82 11.05 -6.79
CA ARG A 399 8.89 10.07 -6.89
C ARG A 399 10.29 10.69 -6.81
N ILE A 400 10.44 11.87 -7.40
CA ILE A 400 11.73 12.57 -7.47
C ILE A 400 12.04 13.35 -6.18
N ASN A 401 13.33 13.62 -5.91
CA ASN A 401 13.76 14.27 -4.67
C ASN A 401 14.09 15.77 -4.82
N GLY A 402 13.90 16.35 -6.00
CA GLY A 402 14.09 17.76 -6.30
C GLY A 402 13.29 18.18 -7.53
N LEU A 403 13.08 19.49 -7.70
CA LEU A 403 12.22 20.04 -8.75
C LEU A 403 12.99 20.82 -9.82
N GLY A 404 14.30 20.95 -9.73
CA GLY A 404 15.11 21.76 -10.65
C GLY A 404 15.29 23.21 -10.18
N ALA A 405 16.00 24.00 -11.02
CA ALA A 405 16.25 25.42 -10.80
C ALA A 405 16.38 26.16 -12.15
N PRO A 406 16.11 27.48 -12.22
CA PRO A 406 15.43 28.26 -11.19
C PRO A 406 13.95 27.89 -11.10
N ARG A 407 13.34 28.15 -9.96
CA ARG A 407 11.89 28.03 -9.76
C ARG A 407 11.27 29.43 -9.76
N ALA A 408 10.15 29.55 -10.44
CA ALA A 408 9.39 30.80 -10.43
C ALA A 408 7.92 30.51 -10.14
N PHE A 409 7.25 31.45 -9.47
CA PHE A 409 5.91 31.26 -8.94
C PHE A 409 5.03 32.45 -9.26
N PHE A 410 3.75 32.22 -9.50
CA PHE A 410 2.74 33.29 -9.53
C PHE A 410 2.51 33.79 -8.09
N THR A 411 2.85 35.05 -7.83
CA THR A 411 2.90 35.65 -6.49
C THR A 411 1.57 35.58 -5.73
N PRO A 412 0.38 35.87 -6.31
CA PRO A 412 -0.89 35.72 -5.58
C PRO A 412 -1.11 34.32 -5.01
N LEU A 413 -0.85 33.28 -5.82
CA LEU A 413 -0.97 31.89 -5.37
C LEU A 413 0.04 31.54 -4.29
N LEU A 414 1.29 32.03 -4.41
CA LEU A 414 2.33 31.76 -3.41
C LEU A 414 1.99 32.41 -2.05
N ARG A 415 1.35 33.61 -2.07
CA ARG A 415 0.82 34.26 -0.87
C ARG A 415 -0.31 33.45 -0.20
N GLU A 416 -1.16 32.80 -1.01
CA GLU A 416 -2.24 31.92 -0.51
C GLU A 416 -1.66 30.65 0.14
N ILE A 417 -0.78 29.94 -0.56
CA ILE A 417 -0.21 28.65 -0.14
C ILE A 417 0.72 28.84 1.06
N ARG A 418 1.52 29.90 1.07
CA ARG A 418 2.59 30.22 2.03
C ARG A 418 3.74 29.21 1.99
N VAL A 419 4.96 29.71 2.11
CA VAL A 419 6.17 28.88 2.13
C VAL A 419 6.39 28.34 3.54
N PRO A 420 6.61 27.04 3.73
CA PRO A 420 6.98 26.50 5.06
C PRO A 420 8.27 27.17 5.59
N ASN A 421 8.27 27.61 6.86
CA ASN A 421 9.43 28.22 7.49
C ASN A 421 10.49 27.17 7.83
N THR A 422 11.18 26.67 6.82
CA THR A 422 12.28 25.71 6.94
C THR A 422 13.41 26.08 5.97
N SER A 423 14.58 25.53 6.16
CA SER A 423 15.74 25.71 5.28
C SER A 423 16.02 24.51 4.38
N TYR A 424 15.10 23.55 4.30
CA TYR A 424 15.20 22.40 3.41
C TYR A 424 13.79 21.85 3.07
N GLY A 425 13.51 21.65 1.79
CA GLY A 425 12.26 21.08 1.31
C GLY A 425 11.07 22.06 1.25
N GLU A 426 11.25 23.34 1.55
CA GLU A 426 10.24 24.41 1.42
C GLU A 426 9.75 24.54 -0.02
N ASP A 427 10.65 24.46 -0.97
CA ASP A 427 10.41 24.49 -2.41
C ASP A 427 9.68 23.25 -2.89
N TYR A 428 10.08 22.09 -2.36
CA TYR A 428 9.45 20.81 -2.68
C TYR A 428 7.99 20.75 -2.19
N ALA A 429 7.72 21.27 -0.99
CA ALA A 429 6.37 21.40 -0.45
C ALA A 429 5.48 22.26 -1.36
N LEU A 430 6.01 23.39 -1.84
CA LEU A 430 5.30 24.27 -2.79
C LEU A 430 5.01 23.56 -4.13
N GLY A 431 6.01 22.93 -4.70
CA GLY A 431 5.86 22.21 -5.97
C GLY A 431 4.81 21.10 -5.88
N LEU A 432 4.77 20.34 -4.80
CA LEU A 432 3.74 19.33 -4.57
C LEU A 432 2.35 19.97 -4.45
N ALA A 433 2.19 21.03 -3.64
CA ALA A 433 0.92 21.72 -3.45
C ALA A 433 0.38 22.32 -4.76
N ILE A 434 1.25 22.94 -5.57
CA ILE A 434 0.90 23.51 -6.86
C ILE A 434 0.55 22.39 -7.87
N SER A 435 1.36 21.35 -7.96
CA SER A 435 1.18 20.22 -8.88
C SER A 435 -0.17 19.52 -8.75
N ARG A 436 -0.79 19.63 -7.57
CA ARG A 436 -2.11 19.07 -7.30
C ARG A 436 -3.25 19.76 -8.06
N ARG A 437 -3.12 21.06 -8.29
CA ARG A 437 -4.22 21.90 -8.79
C ARG A 437 -3.91 22.61 -10.10
N PHE A 438 -2.64 22.93 -10.37
CA PHE A 438 -2.25 23.84 -11.46
C PHE A 438 -1.15 23.23 -12.34
N PRO A 439 -1.10 23.57 -13.63
CA PRO A 439 -0.01 23.21 -14.51
C PRO A 439 1.31 23.86 -14.05
N ILE A 440 2.41 23.15 -14.30
CA ILE A 440 3.77 23.62 -14.07
C ILE A 440 4.48 23.68 -15.43
N GLY A 441 4.92 24.87 -15.82
CA GLY A 441 5.67 25.10 -17.05
C GLY A 441 7.12 24.62 -16.93
N ARG A 442 7.68 24.12 -18.05
CA ARG A 442 9.06 23.63 -18.10
C ARG A 442 9.87 24.35 -19.16
N ILE A 443 11.11 24.74 -18.80
CA ILE A 443 12.11 25.29 -19.72
C ILE A 443 13.33 24.38 -19.71
N TYR A 444 13.62 23.76 -20.86
CA TYR A 444 14.75 22.81 -21.00
C TYR A 444 16.05 23.48 -21.42
N ASP A 445 16.04 24.77 -21.78
CA ASP A 445 17.26 25.56 -21.91
C ASP A 445 17.92 25.73 -20.53
N VAL A 446 19.24 25.73 -20.47
CA VAL A 446 19.97 26.03 -19.25
C VAL A 446 19.73 27.50 -18.87
N LEU A 447 19.03 27.73 -17.78
CA LEU A 447 18.73 29.08 -17.26
C LEU A 447 19.54 29.45 -16.02
N TYR A 448 20.24 28.52 -15.44
CA TYR A 448 20.81 28.65 -14.11
C TYR A 448 22.15 27.90 -13.99
N LEU A 449 23.15 28.54 -13.37
CA LEU A 449 24.46 28.01 -13.07
C LEU A 449 24.53 27.73 -11.58
N CYS A 450 24.45 26.44 -11.21
CA CYS A 450 24.53 25.99 -9.83
C CYS A 450 26.01 25.79 -9.45
N ARG A 451 26.56 26.68 -8.64
CA ARG A 451 27.97 26.63 -8.21
C ARG A 451 28.17 25.68 -7.05
N ARG A 452 29.09 24.73 -7.23
CA ARG A 452 29.50 23.81 -6.17
C ARG A 452 30.82 24.23 -5.56
N TRP A 453 30.80 24.43 -4.25
CA TRP A 453 31.94 24.82 -3.45
C TRP A 453 31.74 24.43 -1.98
N GLU A 454 32.79 24.60 -1.13
CA GLU A 454 32.78 24.22 0.28
C GLU A 454 31.73 24.95 1.15
N GLY A 455 31.28 26.10 0.71
CA GLY A 455 30.27 26.92 1.40
C GLY A 455 28.82 26.54 1.12
N ASN A 456 28.52 25.59 0.20
CA ASN A 456 27.15 25.16 -0.04
C ASN A 456 26.54 24.53 1.22
N SER A 457 25.28 24.83 1.50
CA SER A 457 24.56 24.33 2.70
C SER A 457 24.35 22.81 2.70
N ASP A 458 24.51 22.16 1.54
CA ASP A 458 24.38 20.71 1.33
C ASP A 458 25.72 20.00 1.02
N ALA A 459 26.87 20.71 1.12
CA ALA A 459 28.16 20.18 0.67
C ALA A 459 28.71 19.02 1.51
N ALA A 460 28.39 18.93 2.79
CA ALA A 460 28.92 17.89 3.69
C ALA A 460 27.93 17.58 4.82
N LEU A 461 26.78 17.04 4.45
CA LEU A 461 25.79 16.64 5.43
C LEU A 461 26.18 15.34 6.13
N SER A 462 26.07 15.29 7.46
CA SER A 462 26.10 14.00 8.17
C SER A 462 24.94 13.11 7.75
N ILE A 463 25.08 11.80 7.92
CA ILE A 463 24.03 10.84 7.59
C ILE A 463 22.73 11.13 8.36
N GLU A 464 22.82 11.55 9.63
CA GLU A 464 21.67 11.88 10.45
C GLU A 464 20.94 13.12 9.91
N LYS A 465 21.66 14.14 9.45
CA LYS A 465 21.05 15.33 8.83
C LYS A 465 20.43 14.99 7.49
N THR A 466 21.07 14.17 6.69
CA THR A 466 20.53 13.66 5.42
C THR A 466 19.23 12.86 5.66
N ASN A 467 19.23 11.96 6.64
CA ASN A 467 18.05 11.17 6.99
C ASN A 467 16.91 12.06 7.50
N ARG A 468 17.18 13.04 8.37
CA ARG A 468 16.20 14.00 8.84
C ARG A 468 15.55 14.80 7.69
N ASN A 469 16.37 15.23 6.73
CA ASN A 469 15.92 15.94 5.54
C ASN A 469 15.04 15.06 4.64
N ASN A 470 15.43 13.82 4.44
CA ASN A 470 14.69 12.84 3.67
C ASN A 470 13.37 12.46 4.36
N ASP A 471 13.39 12.23 5.66
CA ASP A 471 12.19 11.91 6.46
C ASP A 471 11.18 13.07 6.41
N TYR A 472 11.64 14.31 6.51
CA TYR A 472 10.79 15.48 6.33
C TYR A 472 10.14 15.52 4.94
N LYS A 473 10.90 15.31 3.85
CA LYS A 473 10.31 15.25 2.49
C LYS A 473 9.37 14.04 2.33
N ASP A 474 9.69 12.91 2.92
CA ASP A 474 8.80 11.73 2.90
C ASP A 474 7.48 12.02 3.66
N SER A 475 7.54 12.81 4.75
CA SER A 475 6.33 13.26 5.45
C SER A 475 5.48 14.20 4.59
N LEU A 476 6.10 15.10 3.83
CA LEU A 476 5.39 15.96 2.86
C LEU A 476 4.69 15.11 1.77
N ARG A 477 5.37 14.08 1.24
CA ARG A 477 4.79 13.14 0.28
C ARG A 477 3.63 12.35 0.89
N THR A 478 3.76 11.93 2.15
CA THR A 478 2.69 11.26 2.89
C THR A 478 1.43 12.11 2.95
N LEU A 479 1.57 13.39 3.33
CA LEU A 479 0.47 14.34 3.36
C LEU A 479 -0.11 14.59 1.94
N GLU A 480 0.75 14.68 0.94
CA GLU A 480 0.31 14.90 -0.44
C GLU A 480 -0.46 13.70 -1.01
N ILE A 481 0.04 12.48 -0.80
CA ILE A 481 -0.67 11.24 -1.20
C ILE A 481 -2.05 11.20 -0.53
N ALA A 482 -2.11 11.55 0.75
CA ALA A 482 -3.36 11.66 1.49
C ALA A 482 -4.35 12.63 0.83
N LYS A 483 -3.89 13.83 0.53
CA LYS A 483 -4.72 14.86 -0.11
C LYS A 483 -5.18 14.46 -1.51
N ARG A 484 -4.35 13.75 -2.27
CA ARG A 484 -4.74 13.21 -3.58
C ARG A 484 -5.81 12.14 -3.48
N LYS A 485 -5.70 11.25 -2.49
CA LYS A 485 -6.73 10.25 -2.20
C LYS A 485 -8.06 10.92 -1.84
N GLU A 486 -8.02 11.95 -0.99
CA GLU A 486 -9.21 12.74 -0.63
C GLU A 486 -9.85 13.40 -1.87
N LEU A 487 -9.06 14.01 -2.74
CA LEU A 487 -9.54 14.60 -4.00
C LEU A 487 -10.19 13.57 -4.93
N ASN A 488 -9.69 12.36 -4.93
CA ASN A 488 -10.27 11.25 -5.70
C ASN A 488 -11.46 10.56 -4.98
N GLY A 489 -11.95 11.13 -3.88
CA GLY A 489 -13.05 10.58 -3.10
C GLY A 489 -12.67 9.40 -2.21
N ILE A 490 -11.37 9.25 -1.92
CA ILE A 490 -10.86 8.19 -1.04
C ILE A 490 -10.40 8.80 0.28
N MET A 491 -11.06 8.44 1.37
CA MET A 491 -10.71 8.99 2.68
C MET A 491 -9.39 8.48 3.23
N PHE A 492 -8.65 9.36 3.92
CA PHE A 492 -7.24 9.12 4.35
C PHE A 492 -7.07 8.31 5.63
N HIS A 493 -8.12 8.02 6.37
CA HIS A 493 -7.96 7.06 7.45
C HIS A 493 -7.76 5.67 6.83
N LYS A 494 -6.83 4.85 7.38
CA LYS A 494 -6.95 3.39 7.25
C LYS A 494 -8.39 3.14 7.68
N PRO A 495 -9.36 2.98 6.77
CA PRO A 495 -10.74 2.95 7.21
C PRO A 495 -10.82 1.78 8.15
N THR A 496 -11.31 2.03 9.35
CA THR A 496 -11.81 0.92 10.15
C THR A 496 -12.90 0.25 9.32
N LEU A 497 -13.21 -0.98 9.61
CA LEU A 497 -14.32 -1.64 8.92
C LEU A 497 -15.63 -0.85 9.13
N ASP A 498 -15.77 -0.17 10.26
CA ASP A 498 -16.91 0.69 10.58
C ASP A 498 -16.92 2.00 9.74
N ASP A 499 -15.76 2.59 9.46
CA ASP A 499 -15.65 3.72 8.52
C ASP A 499 -16.06 3.31 7.11
N PHE A 500 -15.56 2.17 6.64
CA PHE A 500 -15.92 1.60 5.34
C PHE A 500 -17.43 1.35 5.21
N ILE A 501 -18.06 0.84 6.28
CA ILE A 501 -19.51 0.67 6.35
C ILE A 501 -20.23 2.02 6.28
N THR A 502 -19.75 3.00 7.06
CA THR A 502 -20.35 4.33 7.14
C THR A 502 -20.30 5.05 5.80
N ASP A 503 -19.17 4.98 5.12
CA ASP A 503 -18.98 5.60 3.80
C ASP A 503 -19.88 4.98 2.74
N ASN A 504 -19.93 3.64 2.65
CA ASN A 504 -20.84 2.97 1.72
C ASN A 504 -22.30 3.31 2.02
N ARG A 505 -22.70 3.42 3.29
CA ARG A 505 -24.05 3.82 3.68
C ARG A 505 -24.39 5.26 3.27
N SER A 506 -23.42 6.17 3.33
CA SER A 506 -23.60 7.57 2.94
C SER A 506 -23.77 7.75 1.44
N THR A 507 -23.06 6.94 0.65
CA THR A 507 -23.06 7.02 -0.83
C THR A 507 -24.10 6.14 -1.51
N TRP A 508 -24.65 5.16 -0.78
CA TRP A 508 -25.59 4.18 -1.34
C TRP A 508 -26.91 4.08 -0.53
N PRO A 509 -27.94 4.87 -0.90
CA PRO A 509 -29.23 4.93 -0.14
C PRO A 509 -29.91 3.58 0.05
N LEU A 510 -29.93 2.71 -0.98
CA LEU A 510 -30.52 1.38 -0.88
C LEU A 510 -29.80 0.51 0.16
N LEU A 511 -28.47 0.50 0.16
CA LEU A 511 -27.69 -0.24 1.15
C LEU A 511 -27.96 0.28 2.57
N ASN A 512 -28.01 1.62 2.75
CA ASN A 512 -28.27 2.23 4.05
C ASN A 512 -29.67 1.84 4.57
N GLN A 513 -30.69 1.81 3.70
CA GLN A 513 -32.03 1.34 4.05
C GLN A 513 -31.99 -0.12 4.48
N ASN A 514 -31.41 -1.01 3.66
CA ASN A 514 -31.36 -2.44 3.94
C ASN A 514 -30.58 -2.76 5.25
N ILE A 515 -29.51 -2.03 5.54
CA ILE A 515 -28.77 -2.19 6.80
C ILE A 515 -29.66 -1.77 8.00
N LYS A 516 -30.41 -0.66 7.89
CA LYS A 516 -31.35 -0.25 8.93
C LYS A 516 -32.42 -1.31 9.18
N GLU A 517 -33.01 -1.85 8.11
CA GLU A 517 -34.01 -2.93 8.21
C GLU A 517 -33.42 -4.19 8.85
N ALA A 518 -32.19 -4.59 8.48
CA ALA A 518 -31.50 -5.74 9.09
C ALA A 518 -31.23 -5.55 10.60
N GLN A 519 -31.10 -4.31 11.09
CA GLN A 519 -30.88 -3.99 12.49
C GLN A 519 -32.18 -3.80 13.29
N THR A 520 -33.32 -3.66 12.61
CA THR A 520 -34.60 -3.38 13.24
C THR A 520 -35.17 -4.64 13.90
N LYS A 521 -35.21 -4.66 15.23
CA LYS A 521 -35.82 -5.77 15.99
C LYS A 521 -37.32 -5.54 16.23
N TYR A 522 -37.72 -4.29 16.51
CA TYR A 522 -39.09 -3.88 16.76
C TYR A 522 -39.32 -2.48 16.19
N GLU A 523 -40.44 -2.28 15.50
CA GLU A 523 -40.88 -0.98 14.98
C GLU A 523 -42.40 -0.93 14.85
N ASN A 524 -43.00 0.18 15.25
CA ASN A 524 -44.46 0.42 15.13
C ASN A 524 -45.33 -0.73 15.68
N GLY A 525 -44.89 -1.35 16.80
CA GLY A 525 -45.56 -2.48 17.41
C GLY A 525 -45.42 -3.82 16.71
N GLN A 526 -44.56 -3.91 15.68
CA GLN A 526 -44.25 -5.16 14.99
C GLN A 526 -42.87 -5.68 15.35
N CYS A 527 -42.80 -7.00 15.53
CA CYS A 527 -41.53 -7.73 15.72
C CYS A 527 -40.94 -8.14 14.38
N PHE A 528 -39.65 -7.87 14.17
CA PHE A 528 -38.91 -8.26 12.96
C PHE A 528 -37.87 -9.35 13.23
N LEU A 529 -37.39 -9.48 14.46
CA LEU A 529 -36.50 -10.54 14.92
C LEU A 529 -37.07 -11.11 16.23
N LYS A 530 -37.31 -12.42 16.27
CA LYS A 530 -37.77 -13.15 17.47
C LYS A 530 -36.88 -14.35 17.77
N SER A 531 -36.79 -14.72 19.06
CA SER A 531 -36.23 -15.99 19.50
C SER A 531 -37.30 -17.06 19.54
N VAL A 532 -37.00 -18.26 19.06
CA VAL A 532 -37.89 -19.44 19.05
C VAL A 532 -37.09 -20.64 19.55
N GLY A 533 -37.22 -20.96 20.83
CA GLY A 533 -36.30 -21.91 21.48
C GLY A 533 -34.86 -21.39 21.42
N ASN A 534 -33.95 -22.21 20.88
CA ASN A 534 -32.54 -21.88 20.69
C ASN A 534 -32.24 -21.25 19.31
N TYR A 535 -33.28 -20.78 18.59
CA TYR A 535 -33.15 -20.25 17.24
C TYR A 535 -33.59 -18.80 17.17
N TYR A 536 -33.16 -18.09 16.11
CA TYR A 536 -33.68 -16.78 15.75
C TYR A 536 -34.46 -16.86 14.44
N VAL A 537 -35.55 -16.12 14.35
CA VAL A 537 -36.34 -15.97 13.12
C VAL A 537 -36.39 -14.48 12.79
N HIS A 538 -35.93 -14.13 11.59
CA HIS A 538 -35.78 -12.77 11.13
C HIS A 538 -36.52 -12.55 9.82
N ILE A 539 -37.39 -11.53 9.76
CA ILE A 539 -38.09 -11.16 8.54
C ILE A 539 -37.37 -10.03 7.83
N LEU A 540 -36.90 -10.31 6.60
CA LEU A 540 -36.15 -9.39 5.76
C LEU A 540 -36.72 -9.38 4.32
N PRO A 541 -37.79 -8.62 4.05
CA PRO A 541 -38.51 -8.64 2.76
C PRO A 541 -37.63 -8.26 1.58
N TYR A 542 -36.67 -7.35 1.75
CA TYR A 542 -35.76 -6.91 0.68
C TYR A 542 -34.86 -8.04 0.14
N ARG A 543 -34.77 -9.18 0.84
CA ARG A 543 -34.02 -10.36 0.37
C ARG A 543 -34.77 -11.23 -0.62
N GLU A 544 -35.98 -10.87 -1.00
CA GLU A 544 -36.81 -11.64 -1.95
C GLU A 544 -36.03 -12.00 -3.22
N LYS A 545 -35.33 -11.06 -3.84
CA LYS A 545 -34.50 -11.29 -5.03
C LYS A 545 -33.39 -12.33 -4.80
N SER A 546 -32.80 -12.38 -3.62
CA SER A 546 -31.76 -13.35 -3.27
C SER A 546 -32.36 -14.73 -2.97
N THR A 547 -33.46 -14.77 -2.21
CA THR A 547 -34.17 -16.03 -1.81
C THR A 547 -34.79 -16.73 -3.01
N LEU A 548 -35.35 -15.98 -3.97
CA LEU A 548 -36.01 -16.49 -5.18
C LEU A 548 -35.04 -16.58 -6.37
N ALA A 549 -33.73 -16.36 -6.20
CA ALA A 549 -32.76 -16.41 -7.29
C ALA A 549 -32.82 -17.77 -8.01
N LYS A 550 -32.84 -17.71 -9.32
CA LYS A 550 -32.72 -18.91 -10.19
C LYS A 550 -31.25 -19.25 -10.35
N THR A 551 -30.90 -20.47 -9.94
CA THR A 551 -29.51 -20.96 -9.93
C THR A 551 -29.28 -22.11 -10.94
N ASP A 552 -30.24 -22.32 -11.85
CA ASP A 552 -30.08 -23.26 -12.97
C ASP A 552 -29.11 -22.71 -14.03
N LYS A 553 -28.39 -23.58 -14.70
CA LYS A 553 -27.37 -23.27 -15.69
C LYS A 553 -27.82 -22.30 -16.77
N ALA A 554 -29.03 -22.52 -17.31
CA ALA A 554 -29.60 -21.70 -18.38
C ALA A 554 -29.93 -20.26 -17.93
N SER A 555 -30.32 -20.08 -16.67
CA SER A 555 -30.59 -18.77 -16.08
C SER A 555 -29.28 -18.02 -15.76
N ILE A 556 -28.23 -18.73 -15.34
CA ILE A 556 -26.91 -18.16 -15.04
C ILE A 556 -26.24 -17.65 -16.31
N GLU A 557 -26.23 -18.45 -17.39
CA GLU A 557 -25.60 -18.08 -18.67
C GLU A 557 -26.23 -16.84 -19.33
N LYS A 558 -27.44 -16.50 -19.00
CA LYS A 558 -28.20 -15.36 -19.58
C LYS A 558 -27.99 -14.04 -18.83
N ARG A 559 -27.37 -14.05 -17.66
CA ARG A 559 -27.19 -12.85 -16.84
C ARG A 559 -25.71 -12.45 -16.70
N PRO A 560 -25.38 -11.14 -16.65
CA PRO A 560 -24.04 -10.73 -16.25
C PRO A 560 -23.78 -11.15 -14.78
N CYS A 561 -22.59 -11.64 -14.50
CA CYS A 561 -22.23 -12.02 -13.15
C CYS A 561 -22.08 -10.76 -12.27
N PHE A 562 -22.95 -10.63 -11.26
CA PHE A 562 -22.96 -9.45 -10.36
C PHE A 562 -21.80 -9.41 -9.36
N LEU A 563 -20.98 -10.46 -9.27
CA LEU A 563 -19.78 -10.50 -8.44
C LEU A 563 -18.52 -10.06 -9.19
N CYS A 564 -18.53 -10.05 -10.53
CA CYS A 564 -17.44 -9.45 -11.30
C CYS A 564 -17.35 -7.95 -11.06
N LEU A 565 -16.11 -7.42 -10.95
CA LEU A 565 -15.86 -6.00 -10.68
C LEU A 565 -16.46 -5.07 -11.73
N ASP A 566 -16.46 -5.49 -13.01
CA ASP A 566 -17.02 -4.72 -14.12
C ASP A 566 -18.55 -4.53 -14.05
N ASN A 567 -19.23 -5.40 -13.30
CA ASN A 567 -20.70 -5.39 -13.18
C ASN A 567 -21.19 -4.87 -11.83
N LYS A 568 -20.29 -4.44 -10.95
CA LYS A 568 -20.69 -3.90 -9.64
C LYS A 568 -21.39 -2.55 -9.78
N PRO A 569 -22.36 -2.21 -8.90
CA PRO A 569 -22.91 -0.86 -8.83
C PRO A 569 -21.81 0.19 -8.62
N LYS A 570 -21.96 1.36 -9.25
CA LYS A 570 -20.95 2.45 -9.14
C LYS A 570 -20.80 2.96 -7.70
N GLU A 571 -21.88 2.92 -6.94
CA GLU A 571 -21.94 3.33 -5.55
C GLU A 571 -21.28 2.34 -4.59
N GLN A 572 -21.13 1.08 -4.99
CA GLN A 572 -20.53 0.03 -4.16
C GLN A 572 -19.00 0.17 -4.15
N GLN A 573 -18.45 0.56 -3.01
CA GLN A 573 -17.02 0.58 -2.77
C GLN A 573 -16.52 -0.84 -2.47
N ASN A 574 -15.22 -1.09 -2.68
CA ASN A 574 -14.57 -2.34 -2.35
C ASN A 574 -13.22 -2.11 -1.66
N ILE A 575 -12.84 -3.05 -0.81
CA ILE A 575 -11.49 -3.21 -0.30
C ILE A 575 -10.85 -4.35 -1.10
N GLU A 576 -9.68 -4.12 -1.66
CA GLU A 576 -8.90 -5.18 -2.31
C GLU A 576 -8.06 -5.88 -1.24
N ALA A 577 -8.07 -7.20 -1.27
CA ALA A 577 -7.28 -8.03 -0.38
C ALA A 577 -6.65 -9.20 -1.16
N TRP A 578 -5.53 -9.69 -0.65
CA TRP A 578 -4.83 -10.81 -1.24
C TRP A 578 -4.76 -11.99 -0.27
N PHE A 579 -5.26 -13.16 -0.73
CA PHE A 579 -5.22 -14.41 0.00
C PHE A 579 -4.84 -15.55 -0.97
N ASP A 580 -3.58 -15.56 -1.48
CA ASP A 580 -3.05 -16.38 -2.59
C ASP A 580 -3.57 -16.00 -3.99
N GLU A 581 -4.69 -15.31 -4.08
CA GLU A 581 -5.23 -14.62 -5.26
C GLU A 581 -5.91 -13.33 -4.83
N GLU A 582 -6.28 -12.50 -5.77
CA GLU A 582 -6.90 -11.20 -5.51
C GLU A 582 -8.39 -11.34 -5.21
N PHE A 583 -8.81 -10.76 -4.08
CA PHE A 583 -10.21 -10.71 -3.64
C PHE A 583 -10.70 -9.28 -3.53
N SER A 584 -11.98 -9.11 -3.85
CA SER A 584 -12.74 -7.86 -3.64
C SER A 584 -13.69 -8.06 -2.47
N ILE A 585 -13.49 -7.27 -1.40
CA ILE A 585 -14.33 -7.28 -0.20
C ILE A 585 -15.31 -6.11 -0.29
N ARG A 586 -16.58 -6.41 -0.30
CA ARG A 586 -17.67 -5.43 -0.49
C ARG A 586 -18.75 -5.64 0.55
N LEU A 587 -19.45 -4.58 0.94
CA LEU A 587 -20.67 -4.74 1.72
C LEU A 587 -21.72 -5.50 0.91
N ASN A 588 -22.34 -6.48 1.58
CA ASN A 588 -23.45 -7.21 0.99
C ASN A 588 -24.66 -6.25 0.85
N PRO A 589 -25.22 -6.05 -0.37
CA PRO A 589 -26.34 -5.13 -0.58
C PRO A 589 -27.63 -5.62 0.09
N TYR A 590 -27.71 -6.89 0.45
CA TYR A 590 -28.84 -7.53 1.13
C TYR A 590 -28.39 -8.16 2.45
N PRO A 591 -27.95 -7.35 3.45
CA PRO A 591 -27.34 -7.87 4.66
C PRO A 591 -28.35 -8.68 5.51
N ILE A 592 -27.84 -9.65 6.27
CA ILE A 592 -28.60 -10.37 7.30
C ILE A 592 -28.21 -9.87 8.68
N MET A 593 -26.93 -9.57 8.86
CA MET A 593 -26.31 -9.14 10.10
C MET A 593 -25.87 -7.68 10.03
N ARG A 594 -25.53 -7.08 11.18
CA ARG A 594 -25.10 -5.68 11.29
C ARG A 594 -23.91 -5.35 10.38
N LYS A 595 -22.90 -6.23 10.40
CA LYS A 595 -21.75 -6.19 9.47
C LYS A 595 -21.91 -7.39 8.56
N HIS A 596 -22.02 -7.20 7.26
CA HIS A 596 -22.15 -8.30 6.32
C HIS A 596 -21.42 -7.97 5.02
N PHE A 597 -20.40 -8.76 4.71
CA PHE A 597 -19.53 -8.58 3.56
C PHE A 597 -19.62 -9.75 2.59
N THR A 598 -19.44 -9.47 1.32
CA THR A 598 -19.17 -10.45 0.27
C THR A 598 -17.69 -10.35 -0.11
N ILE A 599 -16.98 -11.46 -0.11
CA ILE A 599 -15.55 -11.58 -0.39
C ILE A 599 -15.44 -12.45 -1.64
N SER A 600 -15.39 -11.83 -2.80
CA SER A 600 -15.34 -12.52 -4.10
C SER A 600 -13.94 -12.50 -4.71
N SER A 601 -13.52 -13.60 -5.33
CA SER A 601 -12.32 -13.59 -6.17
C SER A 601 -12.48 -12.55 -7.28
N VAL A 602 -11.40 -11.84 -7.63
CA VAL A 602 -11.41 -10.90 -8.76
C VAL A 602 -11.53 -11.68 -10.09
N LYS A 603 -10.89 -12.82 -10.13
CA LYS A 603 -11.01 -13.76 -11.25
C LYS A 603 -12.37 -14.47 -11.22
N HIS A 604 -13.09 -14.46 -12.34
CA HIS A 604 -14.32 -15.23 -12.48
C HIS A 604 -14.01 -16.73 -12.53
N GLN A 605 -14.42 -17.47 -11.50
CA GLN A 605 -14.20 -18.91 -11.35
C GLN A 605 -15.34 -19.55 -10.58
N PRO A 606 -15.63 -20.85 -10.79
CA PRO A 606 -16.77 -21.54 -10.17
C PRO A 606 -16.73 -21.49 -8.63
N GLN A 607 -17.90 -21.57 -7.99
CA GLN A 607 -18.09 -21.63 -6.53
C GLN A 607 -17.67 -23.01 -6.01
N VAL A 608 -16.37 -23.20 -5.82
CA VAL A 608 -15.74 -24.45 -5.36
C VAL A 608 -14.61 -24.16 -4.39
N LEU A 609 -14.62 -24.77 -3.20
CA LEU A 609 -13.58 -24.67 -2.18
C LEU A 609 -12.67 -25.92 -2.19
N ALA A 610 -12.34 -26.42 -3.38
CA ALA A 610 -11.73 -27.75 -3.55
C ALA A 610 -10.23 -27.80 -3.26
N ASP A 611 -9.51 -26.67 -3.31
CA ASP A 611 -8.05 -26.64 -3.09
C ASP A 611 -7.74 -26.64 -1.59
N LYS A 612 -6.70 -27.40 -1.17
CA LYS A 612 -6.16 -27.40 0.19
C LYS A 612 -5.81 -26.00 0.69
N THR A 613 -5.25 -25.15 -0.19
CA THR A 613 -4.91 -23.78 0.12
C THR A 613 -6.16 -22.92 0.32
N ALA A 614 -7.19 -23.13 -0.51
CA ALA A 614 -8.46 -22.42 -0.39
C ALA A 614 -9.19 -22.73 0.93
N ARG A 615 -8.99 -23.92 1.51
CA ARG A 615 -9.57 -24.31 2.82
C ARG A 615 -9.01 -23.57 4.02
N GLN A 616 -7.81 -22.97 3.90
CA GLN A 616 -7.23 -22.09 4.92
C GLN A 616 -7.74 -20.65 4.79
N LEU A 617 -8.41 -20.34 3.68
CA LEU A 617 -8.86 -18.99 3.36
C LEU A 617 -9.77 -18.37 4.44
N PRO A 618 -10.73 -19.09 5.06
CA PRO A 618 -11.57 -18.54 6.13
C PRO A 618 -10.75 -18.01 7.33
N GLY A 619 -9.77 -18.77 7.80
CA GLY A 619 -8.91 -18.36 8.92
C GLY A 619 -7.99 -17.19 8.54
N ARG A 620 -7.45 -17.17 7.31
CA ARG A 620 -6.64 -16.05 6.81
C ARG A 620 -7.45 -14.74 6.72
N ILE A 621 -8.70 -14.82 6.28
CA ILE A 621 -9.61 -13.67 6.26
C ILE A 621 -9.88 -13.17 7.67
N LEU A 622 -10.19 -14.06 8.63
CA LEU A 622 -10.43 -13.70 10.03
C LEU A 622 -9.19 -13.05 10.66
N ARG A 623 -8.00 -13.63 10.44
CA ARG A 623 -6.72 -13.07 10.89
C ARG A 623 -6.48 -11.68 10.29
N TRP A 624 -6.79 -11.51 9.00
CA TRP A 624 -6.68 -10.22 8.32
C TRP A 624 -7.66 -9.19 8.89
N MET A 625 -8.90 -9.57 9.18
CA MET A 625 -9.90 -8.69 9.80
C MET A 625 -9.49 -8.31 11.22
N ASN A 626 -9.01 -9.26 12.03
CA ASN A 626 -8.55 -8.99 13.39
C ASN A 626 -7.28 -8.11 13.40
N ASN A 627 -6.23 -8.49 12.69
CA ASN A 627 -4.95 -7.78 12.69
C ASN A 627 -5.04 -6.42 11.98
N GLY A 628 -5.76 -6.36 10.86
CA GLY A 628 -5.89 -5.17 10.03
C GLY A 628 -6.89 -4.13 10.56
N PHE A 629 -8.00 -4.58 11.14
CA PHE A 629 -9.14 -3.73 11.51
C PHE A 629 -9.59 -3.91 12.97
N LYS A 630 -8.90 -4.73 13.77
CA LYS A 630 -9.25 -5.07 15.16
C LYS A 630 -10.70 -5.56 15.32
N GLN A 631 -11.17 -6.36 14.35
CA GLN A 631 -12.52 -6.92 14.34
C GLN A 631 -12.46 -8.39 14.76
N THR A 632 -12.77 -8.68 16.01
CA THR A 632 -12.74 -10.01 16.63
C THR A 632 -14.11 -10.67 16.66
N ASP A 633 -15.18 -9.87 16.46
CA ASP A 633 -16.58 -10.27 16.48
C ASP A 633 -17.09 -10.72 15.08
N MET A 634 -16.26 -11.36 14.28
CA MET A 634 -16.58 -11.74 12.91
C MET A 634 -16.58 -13.26 12.70
N THR A 635 -17.46 -13.71 11.81
CA THR A 635 -17.45 -15.06 11.23
C THR A 635 -17.26 -14.99 9.73
N VAL A 636 -16.54 -15.95 9.16
CA VAL A 636 -16.42 -16.16 7.71
C VAL A 636 -17.15 -17.44 7.32
N PHE A 637 -17.91 -17.40 6.25
CA PHE A 637 -18.72 -18.54 5.86
C PHE A 637 -18.81 -18.74 4.34
N TYR A 638 -19.10 -19.97 3.95
CA TYR A 638 -19.18 -20.46 2.58
C TYR A 638 -20.50 -21.20 2.33
N ASN A 639 -21.15 -20.82 1.25
CA ASN A 639 -22.28 -21.57 0.67
C ASN A 639 -21.77 -22.34 -0.55
N GLY A 640 -21.79 -23.65 -0.52
CA GLY A 640 -21.55 -24.47 -1.71
C GLY A 640 -22.53 -24.14 -2.84
N ALA A 641 -22.18 -24.44 -4.08
CA ALA A 641 -22.93 -24.04 -5.28
C ALA A 641 -24.42 -24.42 -5.23
N GLN A 642 -24.76 -25.60 -4.67
CA GLN A 642 -26.11 -26.09 -4.46
C GLN A 642 -26.60 -26.01 -3.00
N CYS A 643 -25.97 -25.16 -2.18
CA CYS A 643 -26.18 -25.07 -0.74
C CYS A 643 -26.54 -23.65 -0.28
N GLY A 644 -27.29 -22.90 -1.11
CA GLY A 644 -27.75 -21.56 -0.80
C GLY A 644 -26.89 -20.44 -1.41
N ALA A 645 -25.90 -20.75 -2.29
CA ALA A 645 -25.19 -19.73 -3.03
C ALA A 645 -26.09 -19.09 -4.08
N SER A 646 -26.18 -17.75 -4.10
CA SER A 646 -26.92 -16.98 -5.11
C SER A 646 -26.12 -16.74 -6.40
N ALA A 647 -24.82 -16.95 -6.37
CA ALA A 647 -23.90 -16.90 -7.52
C ALA A 647 -23.01 -18.15 -7.54
N PRO A 648 -23.53 -19.31 -7.96
CA PRO A 648 -22.77 -20.56 -8.01
C PRO A 648 -21.72 -20.58 -9.13
N ASP A 649 -21.71 -19.59 -9.99
CA ASP A 649 -20.79 -19.38 -11.10
C ASP A 649 -19.56 -18.53 -10.74
N HIS A 650 -19.51 -17.96 -9.51
CA HIS A 650 -18.40 -17.09 -9.11
C HIS A 650 -17.98 -17.36 -7.67
N PHE A 651 -16.70 -17.74 -7.46
CA PHE A 651 -16.15 -18.05 -6.15
C PHE A 651 -16.22 -16.88 -5.20
N HIS A 652 -16.85 -17.10 -4.06
CA HIS A 652 -16.96 -16.10 -3.00
C HIS A 652 -17.18 -16.74 -1.64
N LEU A 653 -16.67 -16.08 -0.63
CA LEU A 653 -17.05 -16.25 0.77
C LEU A 653 -17.85 -15.03 1.23
N GLN A 654 -18.39 -15.13 2.43
CA GLN A 654 -19.03 -14.02 3.11
C GLN A 654 -18.45 -13.88 4.51
N ALA A 655 -18.50 -12.68 5.08
CA ALA A 655 -18.17 -12.44 6.47
C ALA A 655 -19.26 -11.61 7.12
N ALA A 656 -19.59 -11.92 8.38
CA ALA A 656 -20.59 -11.17 9.13
C ALA A 656 -20.25 -11.12 10.63
N SER A 657 -20.94 -10.20 11.36
CA SER A 657 -20.86 -10.21 12.82
C SER A 657 -21.44 -11.50 13.40
N THR A 658 -20.84 -11.98 14.51
CA THR A 658 -21.19 -13.26 15.17
C THR A 658 -22.50 -13.21 15.98
N GLU A 659 -23.04 -12.02 16.21
CA GLU A 659 -24.24 -11.83 17.05
C GLU A 659 -25.50 -12.51 16.47
N ASN A 660 -26.33 -13.08 17.32
CA ASN A 660 -27.59 -13.77 16.97
C ASN A 660 -27.38 -14.95 15.98
N ILE A 661 -26.28 -15.67 16.08
CA ILE A 661 -26.03 -16.93 15.34
C ILE A 661 -26.00 -18.09 16.34
N PRO A 662 -27.07 -18.85 16.49
CA PRO A 662 -27.20 -19.88 17.51
C PRO A 662 -26.09 -20.93 17.52
N LEU A 663 -25.61 -21.34 16.35
CA LEU A 663 -24.50 -22.29 16.26
C LEU A 663 -23.22 -21.74 16.90
N ILE A 664 -22.91 -20.44 16.72
CA ILE A 664 -21.73 -19.80 17.35
C ILE A 664 -21.96 -19.61 18.85
N GLU A 665 -23.19 -19.21 19.25
CA GLU A 665 -23.59 -18.98 20.63
C GLU A 665 -23.75 -20.28 21.45
N SER A 666 -23.61 -21.45 20.80
CA SER A 666 -23.73 -22.76 21.44
C SER A 666 -22.58 -23.02 22.45
N PRO A 667 -22.77 -23.90 23.44
CA PRO A 667 -21.77 -24.15 24.48
C PRO A 667 -20.61 -25.06 23.95
N TRP A 668 -19.82 -24.52 23.01
CA TRP A 668 -18.76 -25.26 22.30
C TRP A 668 -17.73 -25.89 23.24
N VAL A 669 -17.30 -25.16 24.28
CA VAL A 669 -16.31 -25.67 25.24
C VAL A 669 -16.84 -26.93 25.95
N GLU A 670 -18.15 -26.92 26.31
CA GLU A 670 -18.78 -28.07 26.93
C GLU A 670 -18.95 -29.23 25.94
N TRP A 671 -19.38 -28.94 24.70
CA TRP A 671 -19.52 -29.95 23.64
C TRP A 671 -18.21 -30.66 23.36
N ILE A 672 -17.12 -29.90 23.15
CA ILE A 672 -15.78 -30.43 22.89
C ILE A 672 -15.29 -31.26 24.07
N LYS A 673 -15.49 -30.81 25.32
CA LYS A 673 -15.08 -31.51 26.53
C LYS A 673 -15.78 -32.86 26.67
N ASN A 674 -17.04 -32.93 26.23
CA ASN A 674 -17.88 -34.14 26.36
C ASN A 674 -17.88 -35.01 25.09
N THR A 675 -17.14 -34.67 24.06
CA THR A 675 -17.04 -35.39 22.79
C THR A 675 -15.58 -35.85 22.56
N THR A 676 -15.39 -37.13 22.30
CA THR A 676 -14.05 -37.64 21.93
C THR A 676 -13.68 -37.17 20.53
N PRO A 677 -12.47 -36.62 20.31
CA PRO A 677 -12.03 -36.25 18.96
C PRO A 677 -12.03 -37.46 18.02
N VAL A 678 -12.55 -37.30 16.82
CA VAL A 678 -12.52 -38.35 15.77
C VAL A 678 -11.09 -38.54 15.25
N ALA A 679 -10.35 -37.43 15.09
CA ALA A 679 -8.96 -37.43 14.66
C ALA A 679 -8.26 -36.14 15.10
N GLN A 680 -6.93 -36.13 15.03
CA GLN A 680 -6.12 -34.93 15.25
C GLN A 680 -4.92 -34.90 14.30
N ALA A 681 -4.49 -33.74 13.92
CA ALA A 681 -3.31 -33.51 13.08
C ALA A 681 -2.70 -32.13 13.38
N VAL A 682 -1.49 -31.93 12.86
CA VAL A 682 -0.78 -30.65 12.99
C VAL A 682 -1.19 -29.75 11.82
N THR A 683 -1.48 -28.48 12.10
CA THR A 683 -1.75 -27.45 11.09
C THR A 683 -0.46 -26.99 10.41
N PRO A 684 -0.52 -26.27 9.28
CA PRO A 684 0.67 -25.70 8.65
C PRO A 684 1.52 -24.80 9.55
N ASP A 685 0.92 -24.06 10.49
CA ASP A 685 1.65 -23.25 11.48
C ASP A 685 2.14 -24.02 12.72
N GLY A 686 1.90 -25.34 12.76
CA GLY A 686 2.38 -26.22 13.82
C GLY A 686 1.48 -26.39 15.03
N SER A 687 0.33 -25.79 15.02
CA SER A 687 -0.67 -25.93 16.06
C SER A 687 -1.38 -27.29 15.97
N VAL A 688 -2.07 -27.70 17.02
CA VAL A 688 -2.83 -28.97 17.03
C VAL A 688 -4.28 -28.68 16.66
N CYS A 689 -4.73 -29.27 15.55
CA CYS A 689 -6.12 -29.29 15.12
C CYS A 689 -6.77 -30.64 15.48
N LYS A 690 -7.95 -30.58 16.09
CA LYS A 690 -8.75 -31.76 16.43
C LYS A 690 -10.09 -31.69 15.70
N SER A 691 -10.57 -32.84 15.20
CA SER A 691 -11.87 -32.95 14.55
C SER A 691 -12.91 -33.61 15.47
N TYR A 692 -14.14 -33.07 15.48
CA TYR A 692 -15.23 -33.53 16.33
C TYR A 692 -16.51 -33.67 15.52
N SER A 693 -17.22 -34.81 15.68
CA SER A 693 -18.60 -34.97 15.17
C SER A 693 -19.57 -34.52 16.26
N ILE A 694 -20.26 -33.43 16.03
CA ILE A 694 -21.19 -32.81 16.98
C ILE A 694 -22.62 -33.29 16.69
N SER A 695 -23.21 -34.03 17.65
CA SER A 695 -24.59 -34.54 17.57
C SER A 695 -25.60 -33.68 18.36
N GLN A 696 -25.12 -32.72 19.13
CA GLN A 696 -25.94 -31.89 20.03
C GLN A 696 -26.68 -30.80 19.27
N TYR A 697 -26.37 -30.57 18.00
CA TYR A 697 -27.06 -29.61 17.13
C TYR A 697 -28.18 -30.30 16.32
N ALA A 698 -29.13 -29.51 15.75
CA ALA A 698 -30.31 -30.03 15.05
C ALA A 698 -30.00 -30.85 13.80
N CYS A 699 -28.86 -30.61 13.16
CA CYS A 699 -28.36 -31.39 12.04
C CYS A 699 -26.90 -31.78 12.29
N PRO A 700 -26.33 -32.77 11.56
CA PRO A 700 -24.94 -33.18 11.73
C PRO A 700 -24.00 -32.01 11.51
N VAL A 701 -23.01 -31.87 12.37
CA VAL A 701 -21.98 -30.85 12.32
C VAL A 701 -20.62 -31.50 12.53
N GLN A 702 -19.69 -31.25 11.62
CA GLN A 702 -18.28 -31.60 11.80
C GLN A 702 -17.47 -30.37 12.13
N ALA A 703 -16.82 -30.36 13.29
CA ALA A 703 -16.02 -29.23 13.74
C ALA A 703 -14.52 -29.57 13.70
N PHE A 704 -13.73 -28.64 13.19
CA PHE A 704 -12.27 -28.63 13.29
C PHE A 704 -11.89 -27.51 14.23
N VAL A 705 -11.22 -27.85 15.34
CA VAL A 705 -10.92 -26.91 16.42
C VAL A 705 -9.42 -26.87 16.63
N THR A 706 -8.84 -25.66 16.55
CA THR A 706 -7.41 -25.43 16.72
C THR A 706 -7.14 -24.54 17.93
N GLU A 707 -6.18 -24.93 18.74
CA GLU A 707 -5.78 -24.27 19.99
C GLU A 707 -4.57 -23.33 19.74
N GLY A 708 -4.26 -22.46 20.71
CA GLY A 708 -2.98 -21.72 20.77
C GLY A 708 -2.90 -20.46 19.93
N GLY A 709 -4.03 -19.81 19.65
CA GLY A 709 -4.05 -18.54 18.91
C GLY A 709 -3.90 -18.68 17.39
N SER A 710 -3.92 -19.93 16.89
CA SER A 710 -3.91 -20.24 15.46
C SER A 710 -5.25 -19.90 14.80
N TYR A 711 -5.21 -19.54 13.52
CA TYR A 711 -6.36 -19.38 12.63
C TYR A 711 -6.35 -20.43 11.51
N GLU A 712 -5.68 -21.55 11.70
CA GLU A 712 -5.50 -22.59 10.68
C GLU A 712 -6.16 -23.90 11.08
N THR A 713 -6.62 -24.67 10.08
CA THR A 713 -7.07 -26.05 10.25
C THR A 713 -6.03 -27.00 9.65
N SER A 714 -6.16 -28.30 9.89
CA SER A 714 -5.44 -29.30 9.12
C SER A 714 -6.17 -29.59 7.81
N PRO A 715 -5.58 -29.26 6.63
CA PRO A 715 -6.17 -29.59 5.33
C PRO A 715 -6.42 -31.09 5.15
N GLU A 716 -5.54 -31.94 5.74
CA GLU A 716 -5.65 -33.41 5.66
C GLU A 716 -6.91 -33.91 6.38
N LEU A 717 -7.20 -33.38 7.58
CA LEU A 717 -8.41 -33.75 8.33
C LEU A 717 -9.67 -33.30 7.62
N VAL A 718 -9.65 -32.11 7.03
CA VAL A 718 -10.78 -31.58 6.23
C VAL A 718 -11.00 -32.44 5.00
N ASP A 719 -9.93 -32.81 4.26
CA ASP A 719 -10.01 -33.69 3.09
C ASP A 719 -10.57 -35.06 3.45
N GLN A 720 -10.06 -35.65 4.53
CA GLN A 720 -10.57 -36.92 5.02
C GLN A 720 -12.06 -36.88 5.31
N TYR A 721 -12.53 -35.83 5.99
CA TYR A 721 -13.96 -35.67 6.24
C TYR A 721 -14.76 -35.44 4.96
N LEU A 722 -14.35 -34.52 4.08
CA LEU A 722 -15.09 -34.22 2.86
C LEU A 722 -15.18 -35.42 1.92
N SER A 723 -14.19 -36.34 1.96
CA SER A 723 -14.25 -37.60 1.20
C SER A 723 -15.31 -38.60 1.70
N THR A 724 -15.85 -38.39 2.90
CA THR A 724 -16.98 -39.20 3.44
C THR A 724 -18.34 -38.66 3.00
N LEU A 725 -18.39 -37.46 2.38
CA LEU A 725 -19.65 -36.89 1.90
C LEU A 725 -19.96 -37.34 0.47
N PRO A 726 -21.26 -37.50 0.12
CA PRO A 726 -21.64 -37.91 -1.23
C PRO A 726 -21.31 -36.82 -2.25
N LEU A 727 -20.58 -37.20 -3.31
CA LEU A 727 -20.37 -36.37 -4.50
C LEU A 727 -21.43 -36.70 -5.54
N HIS A 728 -22.24 -35.73 -5.95
CA HIS A 728 -23.26 -35.89 -6.96
C HIS A 728 -22.69 -35.76 -8.37
N GLU A 729 -23.31 -36.44 -9.33
CA GLU A 729 -22.88 -36.41 -10.73
C GLU A 729 -22.88 -34.99 -11.29
N GLY A 730 -21.77 -34.58 -11.90
CA GLY A 730 -21.58 -33.24 -12.47
C GLY A 730 -21.21 -32.12 -11.45
N GLU A 731 -21.06 -32.44 -10.16
CA GLU A 731 -20.62 -31.49 -9.14
C GLU A 731 -19.11 -31.65 -8.88
N ALA A 732 -18.43 -30.52 -8.67
CA ALA A 732 -16.98 -30.49 -8.45
C ALA A 732 -16.58 -30.76 -7.00
N GLU A 733 -17.51 -30.62 -6.05
CA GLU A 733 -17.31 -30.89 -4.61
C GLU A 733 -18.58 -31.40 -3.96
N PRO A 734 -18.50 -32.08 -2.80
CA PRO A 734 -19.67 -32.47 -2.03
C PRO A 734 -20.51 -31.26 -1.60
N ARG A 735 -21.77 -31.49 -1.29
CA ARG A 735 -22.69 -30.44 -0.83
C ARG A 735 -22.49 -30.16 0.66
N TYR A 736 -22.04 -28.95 1.01
CA TYR A 736 -21.89 -28.49 2.40
C TYR A 736 -22.03 -26.97 2.52
N ASN A 737 -22.31 -26.52 3.73
CA ASN A 737 -22.05 -25.18 4.19
C ASN A 737 -20.86 -25.19 5.15
N MET A 738 -20.06 -24.13 5.19
CA MET A 738 -18.95 -23.99 6.12
C MET A 738 -19.02 -22.65 6.83
N MET A 739 -18.68 -22.64 8.13
CA MET A 739 -18.59 -21.44 8.94
C MET A 739 -17.32 -21.49 9.80
N ALA A 740 -16.62 -20.34 9.93
CA ALA A 740 -15.41 -20.25 10.75
C ALA A 740 -15.43 -18.98 11.61
N TRP A 741 -14.97 -19.08 12.84
CA TRP A 741 -14.80 -17.96 13.77
C TRP A 741 -13.66 -18.23 14.75
N TYR A 742 -13.22 -17.17 15.42
CA TYR A 742 -12.22 -17.25 16.49
C TYR A 742 -12.84 -16.76 17.80
N ASP A 743 -12.73 -17.56 18.84
CA ASP A 743 -13.19 -17.19 20.19
C ASP A 743 -11.98 -16.74 21.03
N GLU A 744 -11.86 -15.44 21.23
CA GLU A 744 -10.78 -14.83 22.02
C GLU A 744 -10.80 -15.25 23.49
N SER A 745 -11.97 -15.51 24.06
CA SER A 745 -12.12 -15.83 25.49
C SER A 745 -11.45 -17.14 25.87
N VAL A 746 -11.40 -18.08 24.94
CA VAL A 746 -10.82 -19.41 25.11
C VAL A 746 -9.65 -19.69 24.17
N GLN A 747 -9.28 -18.73 23.33
CA GLN A 747 -8.19 -18.83 22.34
C GLN A 747 -8.34 -20.03 21.40
N LEU A 748 -9.56 -20.26 20.90
CA LEU A 748 -9.88 -21.36 20.00
C LEU A 748 -10.36 -20.85 18.64
N TYR A 749 -9.82 -21.44 17.58
CA TYR A 749 -10.32 -21.27 16.23
C TYR A 749 -11.23 -22.45 15.86
N TYR A 750 -12.40 -22.14 15.35
CA TYR A 750 -13.40 -23.11 14.90
C TYR A 750 -13.60 -22.99 13.40
N GLN A 751 -13.55 -24.10 12.68
CA GLN A 751 -14.02 -24.21 11.30
C GLN A 751 -14.97 -25.40 11.21
N VAL A 752 -16.22 -25.11 10.92
CA VAL A 752 -17.35 -26.03 11.07
C VAL A 752 -17.99 -26.28 9.72
N TYR A 753 -18.25 -27.57 9.41
CA TYR A 753 -18.90 -28.01 8.20
C TYR A 753 -20.27 -28.61 8.52
N ILE A 754 -21.27 -28.19 7.76
CA ILE A 754 -22.66 -28.69 7.84
C ILE A 754 -22.94 -29.37 6.49
N PRO A 755 -22.97 -30.72 6.45
CA PRO A 755 -23.25 -31.43 5.21
C PRO A 755 -24.69 -31.19 4.74
N ARG A 756 -24.89 -31.06 3.42
CA ARG A 756 -26.18 -30.70 2.81
C ARG A 756 -26.71 -31.81 1.92
N GLY A 757 -28.01 -32.06 2.05
CA GLY A 757 -28.76 -32.97 1.19
C GLY A 757 -29.58 -32.21 0.14
N LYS A 758 -30.72 -31.66 0.57
CA LYS A 758 -31.59 -30.87 -0.28
C LYS A 758 -31.15 -29.40 -0.36
N HIS A 759 -31.29 -28.79 -1.54
CA HIS A 759 -31.08 -27.35 -1.69
C HIS A 759 -32.13 -26.54 -0.89
N ARG A 760 -33.41 -26.98 -0.94
CA ARG A 760 -34.54 -26.33 -0.25
C ARG A 760 -35.43 -27.40 0.39
N PRO A 761 -36.11 -27.10 1.52
CA PRO A 761 -37.05 -28.02 2.15
C PRO A 761 -38.33 -28.21 1.31
N ASP A 762 -39.06 -29.28 1.55
CA ASP A 762 -40.29 -29.60 0.78
C ASP A 762 -41.36 -28.51 0.92
N CYS A 763 -41.46 -27.85 2.07
CA CYS A 763 -42.36 -26.73 2.28
C CYS A 763 -42.12 -25.54 1.33
N TYR A 764 -40.95 -25.41 0.75
CA TYR A 764 -40.66 -24.38 -0.26
C TYR A 764 -41.46 -24.61 -1.57
N TYR A 765 -41.59 -25.89 -1.95
CA TYR A 765 -42.27 -26.28 -3.21
C TYR A 765 -43.74 -26.59 -3.04
N ALA A 766 -44.28 -26.54 -1.83
CA ALA A 766 -45.70 -26.77 -1.58
C ALA A 766 -46.54 -25.73 -2.36
N THR A 767 -47.71 -26.14 -2.81
CA THR A 767 -48.66 -25.29 -3.58
C THR A 767 -49.93 -24.96 -2.77
N ASP A 768 -49.97 -25.40 -1.53
CA ASP A 768 -51.07 -25.21 -0.57
C ASP A 768 -50.64 -24.27 0.59
N ASP A 769 -51.50 -24.16 1.58
CA ASP A 769 -51.26 -23.36 2.76
C ASP A 769 -50.02 -23.80 3.58
N SER A 770 -49.42 -24.97 3.27
CA SER A 770 -48.19 -25.41 3.93
C SER A 770 -46.94 -24.75 3.35
N GLN A 771 -47.02 -24.01 2.24
CA GLN A 771 -45.87 -23.33 1.64
C GLN A 771 -45.21 -22.35 2.57
N MET A 772 -43.90 -22.47 2.71
CA MET A 772 -42.98 -21.49 3.33
C MET A 772 -41.79 -21.24 2.42
N LEU A 773 -41.59 -19.99 1.99
CA LEU A 773 -40.49 -19.61 1.09
C LEU A 773 -39.19 -19.46 1.85
N ILE A 774 -38.67 -20.55 2.39
CA ILE A 774 -37.41 -20.62 3.12
C ILE A 774 -36.37 -21.33 2.23
N SER A 775 -35.28 -20.66 1.94
CA SER A 775 -34.15 -21.18 1.13
C SER A 775 -32.85 -21.18 1.93
N PRO A 776 -32.59 -22.23 2.73
CA PRO A 776 -31.53 -22.20 3.72
C PRO A 776 -30.14 -22.08 3.12
N GLY A 777 -29.43 -21.00 3.47
CA GLY A 777 -27.99 -20.87 3.36
C GLY A 777 -27.31 -21.18 4.70
N VAL A 778 -26.01 -20.93 4.80
CA VAL A 778 -25.22 -21.26 6.00
C VAL A 778 -25.74 -20.57 7.27
N ILE A 779 -26.22 -19.34 7.18
CA ILE A 779 -26.76 -18.57 8.32
C ILE A 779 -28.04 -19.22 8.84
N ASP A 780 -28.91 -19.68 7.93
CA ASP A 780 -30.12 -20.40 8.29
C ASP A 780 -29.75 -21.75 8.91
N MET A 781 -28.81 -22.49 8.31
CA MET A 781 -28.31 -23.77 8.85
C MET A 781 -27.64 -23.60 10.21
N ALA A 782 -27.10 -22.42 10.50
CA ALA A 782 -26.56 -22.05 11.81
C ALA A 782 -27.62 -21.56 12.82
N GLY A 783 -28.91 -21.66 12.46
CA GLY A 783 -30.02 -21.42 13.35
C GLY A 783 -30.62 -20.00 13.32
N HIS A 784 -30.16 -19.12 12.43
CA HIS A 784 -30.78 -17.81 12.21
C HIS A 784 -31.59 -17.84 10.92
N ILE A 785 -32.87 -18.17 11.01
CA ILE A 785 -33.77 -18.39 9.88
C ILE A 785 -34.24 -17.07 9.28
N VAL A 786 -34.00 -16.88 7.99
CA VAL A 786 -34.44 -15.69 7.25
C VAL A 786 -35.72 -15.95 6.51
N CYS A 787 -36.73 -15.12 6.76
CA CYS A 787 -38.04 -15.12 6.07
C CYS A 787 -38.16 -13.86 5.23
N ILE A 788 -38.83 -13.97 4.09
CA ILE A 788 -39.15 -12.81 3.22
C ILE A 788 -40.62 -12.40 3.34
N ARG A 789 -41.48 -13.29 3.86
CA ARG A 789 -42.92 -13.04 4.04
C ARG A 789 -43.33 -13.04 5.51
N ARG A 790 -44.26 -12.16 5.89
CA ARG A 790 -44.80 -12.07 7.27
C ARG A 790 -45.53 -13.36 7.67
N THR A 791 -46.20 -14.01 6.72
CA THR A 791 -46.88 -15.29 6.95
C THR A 791 -45.89 -16.37 7.41
N ASP A 792 -44.74 -16.49 6.77
CA ASP A 792 -43.71 -17.49 7.11
C ASP A 792 -43.11 -17.15 8.48
N PHE A 793 -42.85 -15.85 8.76
CA PHE A 793 -42.34 -15.39 10.05
C PHE A 793 -43.30 -15.74 11.21
N THR A 794 -44.63 -15.56 10.98
CA THR A 794 -45.63 -15.89 12.00
C THR A 794 -45.69 -17.37 12.26
N ARG A 795 -45.58 -18.20 11.22
CA ARG A 795 -45.71 -19.67 11.30
C ARG A 795 -44.49 -20.34 11.94
N LEU A 796 -43.34 -19.73 11.89
CA LEU A 796 -42.10 -20.20 12.55
C LEU A 796 -42.12 -19.74 14.02
N ASP A 797 -43.04 -20.20 14.81
CA ASP A 797 -43.20 -19.91 16.26
C ASP A 797 -42.92 -21.12 17.17
N ASP A 798 -42.64 -22.30 16.55
CA ASP A 798 -42.25 -23.53 17.23
C ASP A 798 -40.88 -24.00 16.74
N ALA A 799 -39.97 -24.24 17.68
CA ALA A 799 -38.61 -24.73 17.42
C ALA A 799 -38.57 -26.06 16.62
N SER A 800 -39.59 -26.93 16.82
CA SER A 800 -39.68 -28.20 16.12
C SER A 800 -39.86 -28.04 14.59
N ILE A 801 -40.49 -26.93 14.15
CA ILE A 801 -40.63 -26.62 12.71
C ILE A 801 -39.28 -26.28 12.14
N ILE A 802 -38.47 -25.46 12.87
CA ILE A 802 -37.13 -25.09 12.47
C ILE A 802 -36.22 -26.31 12.41
N GLU A 803 -36.23 -27.13 13.45
CA GLU A 803 -35.44 -28.36 13.51
C GLU A 803 -35.74 -29.32 12.35
N ARG A 804 -37.05 -29.45 11.99
CA ARG A 804 -37.43 -30.26 10.84
C ARG A 804 -36.86 -29.71 9.53
N ILE A 805 -36.86 -28.38 9.32
CA ILE A 805 -36.28 -27.75 8.13
C ILE A 805 -34.76 -28.00 8.09
N LEU A 806 -34.05 -27.84 9.23
CA LEU A 806 -32.63 -28.08 9.32
C LEU A 806 -32.26 -29.56 9.10
N LYS A 807 -33.01 -30.47 9.67
CA LYS A 807 -32.83 -31.93 9.49
C LYS A 807 -33.10 -32.37 8.04
N GLU A 808 -34.15 -31.82 7.40
CA GLU A 808 -34.51 -32.14 6.01
C GLU A 808 -33.48 -31.63 5.00
N THR A 809 -32.91 -30.47 5.23
CA THR A 809 -31.91 -29.86 4.34
C THR A 809 -30.47 -30.29 4.63
N GLY A 810 -30.19 -30.77 5.84
CA GLY A 810 -28.94 -31.43 6.21
C GLY A 810 -28.78 -32.82 5.60
N SER A 811 -27.58 -33.39 5.65
CA SER A 811 -27.28 -34.75 5.18
C SER A 811 -26.42 -35.49 6.22
N GLN A 812 -26.48 -36.80 6.19
CA GLN A 812 -25.54 -37.64 6.95
C GLN A 812 -24.31 -37.98 6.08
N PRO A 813 -23.10 -38.05 6.65
CA PRO A 813 -21.97 -38.67 5.98
C PRO A 813 -22.28 -40.08 5.52
N LEU A 814 -21.62 -40.59 4.49
CA LEU A 814 -21.65 -41.98 4.11
C LEU A 814 -21.06 -42.83 5.23
N SER A 815 -21.76 -43.85 5.63
CA SER A 815 -21.36 -44.79 6.69
C SER A 815 -20.10 -45.55 6.34
#